data_b141fe22302378a3a8d821e349a80455
#
_entry.id   b141fe22302378a3a8d821e349a80455
#
_cell.length_a   1.000
_cell.length_b   1.000
_cell.length_c   1.000
_cell.angle_alpha   90.00
_cell.angle_beta   90.00
_cell.angle_gamma   90.00
#
_symmetry.space_group_name_H-M   'P 1'
#
loop_
_entity.id
_entity.type
_entity.pdbx_description
1 polymer ?
#
loop_
_entity_poly.entity_id
_entity_poly.type
_entity_poly.pdbx_seq_one_letter_code
_entity_poly.pdbx_strand_id
1 'polypeptide(L)'
;MHTREKPQLSAADQYRINIESLEAKVQDRIAIMQRLVWVRLGLALPGIGLIVFGMLEKSAGSWTWQLGIGLVIGFLFAATWHETNLWLTSQLRQRLSGYRRLLARCQREWSSLKPLATEEFSTAYHSELTRDLDIFGDRSLFRWCSLAMTQTGAKTLCNWLTQWTDHQTIHERQNAVRELAANRTWRMSFFDTSCNYQNQQSNPEGIVEWCNAPSHFANRAWLHWLTWLSPIALLSGLAIILIAMFADNQTGQIAGLVCILSGVAINFLLTMAIIGPIHDIFVQIGTANRELQSLVNMIHAIKELDSKEQLLSTVRAKCFDNRHSAESALARLQRIMALAGMQRSPIMFIPYLLLQVGFLWDVRILELLERWKSEFGSKASGWLEAIGVIETLCAAAAIADENPDWTFPKLFDKEKISSEKMALLAVKDVSHPLLKEASRVPNSVEIQRDKPLLLVTGSNMAGKSTLLRSIGVNSILARLGAPVCSSSWSGASFELASSIRVQDSLQDGVSFFMAELNRLRSVVDTAQAQNHIGGRQMLVLLDEILQGTNSRERQIAVEHVLDKLVEYGCIVLTSTHDLEMAGNVRIQNIAQVVHFREHFEEINGKQIMRFDYIMHAGVTPTTNALKLLEMVGLRTPTVESKPN
;
A
#
# COMPACT_ATOMS: atom_id res chain seq x y z
N MET A 1 5.27 41.47 -20.60
CA MET A 1 5.49 40.20 -21.34
C MET A 1 4.88 39.08 -20.52
N HIS A 2 3.64 38.68 -20.78
CA HIS A 2 3.04 37.49 -20.17
C HIS A 2 3.70 36.26 -20.80
N THR A 3 4.55 35.60 -20.07
CA THR A 3 4.95 34.23 -20.40
C THR A 3 3.71 33.34 -20.36
N ARG A 4 3.23 32.94 -21.54
CA ARG A 4 2.21 31.87 -21.66
C ARG A 4 2.80 30.63 -21.02
N GLU A 5 2.35 30.31 -19.81
CA GLU A 5 2.58 28.99 -19.24
C GLU A 5 2.09 27.95 -20.25
N LYS A 6 2.97 27.05 -20.64
CA LYS A 6 2.58 25.90 -21.47
C LYS A 6 1.48 25.15 -20.72
N PRO A 7 0.36 24.78 -21.37
CA PRO A 7 -0.70 24.04 -20.72
C PRO A 7 -0.08 22.79 -20.08
N GLN A 8 -0.26 22.65 -18.79
CA GLN A 8 0.24 21.48 -18.04
C GLN A 8 -0.50 20.26 -18.59
N LEU A 9 0.26 19.26 -19.09
CA LEU A 9 -0.29 18.00 -19.59
C LEU A 9 -1.16 17.34 -18.51
N SER A 10 -2.27 16.71 -18.91
CA SER A 10 -3.06 15.92 -17.97
C SER A 10 -2.20 14.80 -17.32
N ALA A 11 -2.58 14.35 -16.12
CA ALA A 11 -1.86 13.25 -15.47
C ALA A 11 -1.85 11.99 -16.35
N ALA A 12 -2.97 11.69 -17.00
CA ALA A 12 -3.10 10.53 -17.89
C ALA A 12 -2.17 10.61 -19.10
N ASP A 13 -2.04 11.79 -19.73
CA ASP A 13 -1.14 11.97 -20.87
C ASP A 13 0.33 11.85 -20.47
N GLN A 14 0.69 12.39 -19.30
CA GLN A 14 2.02 12.21 -18.75
C GLN A 14 2.34 10.73 -18.49
N TYR A 15 1.39 9.96 -17.98
CA TYR A 15 1.56 8.51 -17.77
C TYR A 15 1.75 7.78 -19.10
N ARG A 16 1.02 8.13 -20.16
CA ARG A 16 1.19 7.54 -21.51
C ARG A 16 2.59 7.80 -22.06
N ILE A 17 3.06 9.04 -21.99
CA ILE A 17 4.42 9.42 -22.44
C ILE A 17 5.48 8.60 -21.70
N ASN A 18 5.33 8.43 -20.38
CA ASN A 18 6.27 7.65 -19.59
C ASN A 18 6.22 6.16 -19.95
N ILE A 19 5.04 5.60 -20.20
CA ILE A 19 4.87 4.21 -20.65
C ILE A 19 5.62 3.99 -21.98
N GLU A 20 5.38 4.83 -22.98
CA GLU A 20 6.02 4.72 -24.31
C GLU A 20 7.55 4.82 -24.20
N SER A 21 8.05 5.78 -23.40
CA SER A 21 9.49 5.94 -23.15
C SER A 21 10.11 4.71 -22.47
N LEU A 22 9.42 4.13 -21.48
CA LEU A 22 9.90 2.95 -20.76
C LEU A 22 9.83 1.70 -21.63
N GLU A 23 8.80 1.54 -22.45
CA GLU A 23 8.70 0.42 -23.41
C GLU A 23 9.86 0.43 -24.40
N ALA A 24 10.19 1.59 -24.98
CA ALA A 24 11.35 1.72 -25.85
C ALA A 24 12.66 1.33 -25.15
N LYS A 25 12.87 1.81 -23.92
CA LYS A 25 14.07 1.46 -23.12
C LYS A 25 14.13 -0.03 -22.78
N VAL A 26 13.00 -0.68 -22.49
CA VAL A 26 12.94 -2.11 -22.22
C VAL A 26 13.32 -2.92 -23.47
N GLN A 27 12.81 -2.53 -24.64
CA GLN A 27 13.11 -3.19 -25.92
C GLN A 27 14.60 -3.07 -26.28
N ASP A 28 15.20 -1.87 -26.11
CA ASP A 28 16.64 -1.67 -26.34
C ASP A 28 17.49 -2.58 -25.43
N ARG A 29 17.10 -2.71 -24.15
CA ARG A 29 17.83 -3.59 -23.22
C ARG A 29 17.69 -5.07 -23.56
N ILE A 30 16.51 -5.51 -24.00
CA ILE A 30 16.29 -6.88 -24.47
C ILE A 30 17.20 -7.18 -25.66
N ALA A 31 17.31 -6.26 -26.63
CA ALA A 31 18.20 -6.41 -27.79
C ALA A 31 19.68 -6.54 -27.38
N ILE A 32 20.13 -5.75 -26.39
CA ILE A 32 21.49 -5.86 -25.82
C ILE A 32 21.69 -7.24 -25.18
N MET A 33 20.74 -7.70 -24.38
CA MET A 33 20.84 -9.00 -23.71
C MET A 33 20.93 -10.16 -24.71
N GLN A 34 20.14 -10.14 -25.78
CA GLN A 34 20.20 -11.16 -26.84
C GLN A 34 21.59 -11.20 -27.50
N ARG A 35 22.20 -10.05 -27.77
CA ARG A 35 23.58 -9.99 -28.31
C ARG A 35 24.60 -10.54 -27.31
N LEU A 36 24.46 -10.22 -26.00
CA LEU A 36 25.36 -10.72 -24.96
C LEU A 36 25.32 -12.25 -24.80
N VAL A 37 24.19 -12.90 -25.07
CA VAL A 37 24.12 -14.38 -25.06
C VAL A 37 25.07 -14.97 -26.10
N TRP A 38 25.09 -14.43 -27.33
CA TRP A 38 25.97 -14.89 -28.39
C TRP A 38 27.45 -14.59 -28.08
N VAL A 39 27.75 -13.43 -27.50
CA VAL A 39 29.11 -13.08 -27.06
C VAL A 39 29.60 -14.06 -26.00
N ARG A 40 28.76 -14.41 -25.03
CA ARG A 40 29.10 -15.38 -23.96
C ARG A 40 29.41 -16.77 -24.54
N LEU A 41 28.58 -17.26 -25.48
CA LEU A 41 28.80 -18.55 -26.14
C LEU A 41 30.10 -18.53 -26.96
N GLY A 42 30.35 -17.44 -27.69
CA GLY A 42 31.58 -17.25 -28.48
C GLY A 42 32.86 -17.15 -27.65
N LEU A 43 32.78 -16.74 -26.39
CA LEU A 43 33.92 -16.70 -25.47
C LEU A 43 34.09 -18.02 -24.69
N ALA A 44 33.00 -18.61 -24.22
CA ALA A 44 33.05 -19.81 -23.38
C ALA A 44 33.54 -21.04 -24.13
N LEU A 45 32.93 -21.35 -25.28
CA LEU A 45 33.23 -22.58 -26.04
C LEU A 45 34.67 -22.63 -26.53
N PRO A 46 35.19 -21.57 -27.20
CA PRO A 46 36.59 -21.56 -27.62
C PRO A 46 37.55 -21.49 -26.42
N GLY A 47 37.20 -20.75 -25.35
CA GLY A 47 38.01 -20.66 -24.14
C GLY A 47 38.25 -22.01 -23.48
N ILE A 48 37.20 -22.76 -23.24
CA ILE A 48 37.28 -24.11 -22.66
C ILE A 48 38.02 -25.03 -23.64
N GLY A 49 37.69 -24.99 -24.94
CA GLY A 49 38.35 -25.81 -25.96
C GLY A 49 39.85 -25.61 -26.00
N LEU A 50 40.34 -24.37 -25.95
CA LEU A 50 41.79 -24.05 -25.94
C LEU A 50 42.49 -24.48 -24.66
N ILE A 51 41.84 -24.39 -23.51
CA ILE A 51 42.41 -24.90 -22.24
C ILE A 51 42.54 -26.43 -22.30
N VAL A 52 41.50 -27.14 -22.71
CA VAL A 52 41.52 -28.60 -22.81
C VAL A 52 42.55 -29.06 -23.86
N PHE A 53 42.59 -28.43 -25.02
CA PHE A 53 43.57 -28.70 -26.06
C PHE A 53 45.00 -28.49 -25.56
N GLY A 54 45.28 -27.35 -24.92
CA GLY A 54 46.60 -27.06 -24.36
C GLY A 54 47.05 -27.95 -23.19
N MET A 55 46.08 -28.62 -22.50
CA MET A 55 46.37 -29.62 -21.48
C MET A 55 46.64 -31.01 -22.05
N LEU A 56 45.93 -31.39 -23.11
CA LEU A 56 46.02 -32.72 -23.71
C LEU A 56 47.18 -32.86 -24.71
N GLU A 57 47.48 -31.83 -25.45
CA GLU A 57 48.51 -31.84 -26.49
C GLU A 57 49.84 -31.25 -25.97
N LYS A 58 50.82 -32.12 -25.67
CA LYS A 58 52.12 -31.71 -25.15
C LYS A 58 52.95 -30.83 -26.11
N SER A 59 52.64 -30.87 -27.41
CA SER A 59 53.27 -30.05 -28.46
C SER A 59 52.65 -28.65 -28.57
N ALA A 60 51.49 -28.42 -27.93
CA ALA A 60 50.82 -27.12 -27.93
C ALA A 60 51.63 -26.10 -27.12
N GLY A 61 51.95 -24.96 -27.72
CA GLY A 61 52.71 -23.88 -27.04
C GLY A 61 51.92 -23.36 -25.83
N SER A 62 52.65 -22.87 -24.83
CA SER A 62 52.07 -22.31 -23.58
C SER A 62 51.04 -21.20 -23.80
N TRP A 63 51.05 -20.55 -24.96
CA TRP A 63 50.11 -19.49 -25.31
C TRP A 63 48.65 -20.00 -25.50
N THR A 64 48.43 -21.28 -25.80
CA THR A 64 47.08 -21.85 -26.05
C THR A 64 46.22 -21.82 -24.79
N TRP A 65 46.74 -22.33 -23.66
CA TRP A 65 45.99 -22.32 -22.39
C TRP A 65 45.92 -20.88 -21.82
N GLN A 66 46.92 -20.01 -22.06
CA GLN A 66 46.90 -18.61 -21.66
C GLN A 66 45.78 -17.86 -22.39
N LEU A 67 45.64 -18.04 -23.71
CA LEU A 67 44.56 -17.48 -24.51
C LEU A 67 43.20 -18.03 -24.06
N GLY A 68 43.14 -19.33 -23.78
CA GLY A 68 41.94 -19.97 -23.22
C GLY A 68 41.49 -19.34 -21.90
N ILE A 69 42.41 -19.10 -20.97
CA ILE A 69 42.13 -18.38 -19.71
C ILE A 69 41.64 -16.96 -19.98
N GLY A 70 42.28 -16.23 -20.90
CA GLY A 70 41.86 -14.89 -21.30
C GLY A 70 40.41 -14.85 -21.80
N LEU A 71 40.03 -15.84 -22.63
CA LEU A 71 38.64 -15.97 -23.11
C LEU A 71 37.65 -16.31 -21.99
N VAL A 72 38.04 -17.16 -21.04
CA VAL A 72 37.19 -17.47 -19.84
C VAL A 72 37.05 -16.24 -18.94
N ILE A 73 38.10 -15.43 -18.76
CA ILE A 73 37.99 -14.16 -18.04
C ILE A 73 37.04 -13.20 -18.78
N GLY A 74 37.16 -13.11 -20.12
CA GLY A 74 36.24 -12.34 -20.96
C GLY A 74 34.79 -12.83 -20.83
N PHE A 75 34.56 -14.16 -20.76
CA PHE A 75 33.25 -14.74 -20.50
C PHE A 75 32.69 -14.36 -19.13
N LEU A 76 33.50 -14.41 -18.07
CA LEU A 76 33.08 -13.98 -16.73
C LEU A 76 32.67 -12.51 -16.71
N PHE A 77 33.43 -11.65 -17.41
CA PHE A 77 33.07 -10.24 -17.53
C PHE A 77 31.76 -10.05 -18.33
N ALA A 78 31.59 -10.76 -19.45
CA ALA A 78 30.34 -10.71 -20.22
C ALA A 78 29.14 -11.30 -19.43
N ALA A 79 29.38 -12.28 -18.57
CA ALA A 79 28.35 -12.86 -17.69
C ALA A 79 27.91 -11.85 -16.62
N THR A 80 28.84 -11.18 -15.95
CA THR A 80 28.51 -10.13 -14.96
C THR A 80 27.77 -8.95 -15.60
N TRP A 81 28.17 -8.57 -16.82
CA TRP A 81 27.48 -7.52 -17.58
C TRP A 81 26.06 -7.96 -17.98
N HIS A 82 25.87 -9.22 -18.38
CA HIS A 82 24.55 -9.76 -18.66
C HIS A 82 23.63 -9.73 -17.43
N GLU A 83 24.11 -10.17 -16.26
CA GLU A 83 23.38 -10.11 -14.99
C GLU A 83 22.99 -8.67 -14.61
N THR A 84 23.89 -7.72 -14.79
CA THR A 84 23.61 -6.30 -14.55
C THR A 84 22.48 -5.79 -15.47
N ASN A 85 22.50 -6.17 -16.77
CA ASN A 85 21.43 -5.80 -17.71
C ASN A 85 20.09 -6.49 -17.40
N LEU A 86 20.10 -7.73 -16.93
CA LEU A 86 18.88 -8.41 -16.45
C LEU A 86 18.26 -7.63 -15.30
N TRP A 87 19.06 -7.24 -14.32
CA TRP A 87 18.60 -6.47 -13.17
C TRP A 87 18.03 -5.09 -13.58
N LEU A 88 18.76 -4.34 -14.44
CA LEU A 88 18.29 -3.05 -14.95
C LEU A 88 16.98 -3.20 -15.75
N THR A 89 16.86 -4.25 -16.55
CA THR A 89 15.63 -4.53 -17.32
C THR A 89 14.46 -4.86 -16.39
N SER A 90 14.70 -5.60 -15.30
CA SER A 90 13.66 -5.89 -14.32
C SER A 90 13.15 -4.62 -13.63
N GLN A 91 14.03 -3.69 -13.27
CA GLN A 91 13.64 -2.39 -12.71
C GLN A 91 12.80 -1.56 -13.69
N LEU A 92 13.21 -1.49 -14.98
CA LEU A 92 12.42 -0.79 -16.00
C LEU A 92 11.03 -1.41 -16.18
N ARG A 93 10.93 -2.75 -16.15
CA ARG A 93 9.63 -3.45 -16.21
C ARG A 93 8.74 -3.18 -14.99
N GLN A 94 9.33 -3.07 -13.81
CA GLN A 94 8.58 -2.72 -12.59
C GLN A 94 8.02 -1.29 -12.68
N ARG A 95 8.83 -0.32 -13.09
CA ARG A 95 8.37 1.05 -13.34
C ARG A 95 7.28 1.09 -14.43
N LEU A 96 7.46 0.37 -15.54
CA LEU A 96 6.47 0.27 -16.59
C LEU A 96 5.14 -0.31 -16.07
N SER A 97 5.20 -1.36 -15.26
CA SER A 97 4.01 -1.92 -14.57
C SER A 97 3.35 -0.90 -13.66
N GLY A 98 4.14 -0.12 -12.91
CA GLY A 98 3.66 0.96 -12.07
C GLY A 98 2.91 2.05 -12.85
N TYR A 99 3.47 2.55 -13.96
CA TYR A 99 2.78 3.56 -14.79
C TYR A 99 1.53 3.03 -15.49
N ARG A 100 1.54 1.76 -15.93
CA ARG A 100 0.33 1.10 -16.44
C ARG A 100 -0.76 1.02 -15.37
N ARG A 101 -0.38 0.74 -14.11
CA ARG A 101 -1.31 0.77 -12.98
C ARG A 101 -1.86 2.18 -12.73
N LEU A 102 -1.03 3.23 -12.76
CA LEU A 102 -1.47 4.62 -12.63
C LEU A 102 -2.49 4.99 -13.72
N LEU A 103 -2.22 4.62 -14.96
CA LEU A 103 -3.14 4.88 -16.08
C LEU A 103 -4.45 4.10 -15.93
N ALA A 104 -4.40 2.80 -15.58
CA ALA A 104 -5.58 1.97 -15.34
C ALA A 104 -6.44 2.51 -14.19
N ARG A 105 -5.80 3.02 -13.12
CA ARG A 105 -6.45 3.68 -12.00
C ARG A 105 -7.18 4.95 -12.45
N CYS A 106 -6.50 5.82 -13.20
CA CYS A 106 -7.07 7.06 -13.71
C CYS A 106 -8.32 6.79 -14.58
N GLN A 107 -8.27 5.75 -15.42
CA GLN A 107 -9.36 5.33 -16.31
C GLN A 107 -10.40 4.42 -15.62
N ARG A 108 -10.18 4.03 -14.38
CA ARG A 108 -11.01 3.03 -13.65
C ARG A 108 -11.19 1.73 -14.43
N GLU A 109 -10.10 1.26 -15.00
CA GLU A 109 -10.07 0.03 -15.78
C GLU A 109 -9.68 -1.16 -14.88
N TRP A 110 -10.68 -1.72 -14.23
CA TRP A 110 -10.50 -2.74 -13.18
C TRP A 110 -9.80 -4.02 -13.66
N SER A 111 -10.02 -4.41 -14.92
CA SER A 111 -9.35 -5.58 -15.51
C SER A 111 -7.83 -5.44 -15.58
N SER A 112 -7.35 -4.22 -15.75
CA SER A 112 -5.94 -3.86 -15.86
C SER A 112 -5.33 -3.47 -14.49
N LEU A 113 -6.18 -3.19 -13.49
CA LEU A 113 -5.77 -2.81 -12.14
C LEU A 113 -5.51 -4.05 -11.27
N LYS A 114 -4.36 -4.71 -11.52
CA LYS A 114 -3.96 -5.91 -10.78
C LYS A 114 -3.73 -5.62 -9.30
N PRO A 115 -4.00 -6.59 -8.39
CA PRO A 115 -3.67 -6.45 -6.98
C PRO A 115 -2.18 -6.21 -6.77
N LEU A 116 -1.83 -5.40 -5.77
CA LEU A 116 -0.46 -5.28 -5.28
C LEU A 116 -0.19 -6.40 -4.28
N ALA A 117 1.07 -6.83 -4.17
CA ALA A 117 1.47 -7.79 -3.14
C ALA A 117 1.12 -7.32 -1.71
N THR A 118 1.10 -6.00 -1.51
CA THR A 118 0.73 -5.35 -0.24
C THR A 118 -0.76 -5.42 0.09
N GLU A 119 -1.63 -5.88 -0.82
CA GLU A 119 -3.09 -6.01 -0.54
C GLU A 119 -3.41 -7.11 0.47
N GLU A 120 -2.56 -8.11 0.63
CA GLU A 120 -2.74 -9.17 1.63
C GLU A 120 -2.86 -8.62 3.05
N PHE A 121 -2.21 -7.49 3.36
CA PHE A 121 -2.31 -6.83 4.66
C PHE A 121 -3.68 -6.23 4.94
N SER A 122 -4.49 -6.00 3.93
CA SER A 122 -5.84 -5.46 4.08
C SER A 122 -6.80 -6.42 4.77
N THR A 123 -6.52 -7.72 4.76
CA THR A 123 -7.40 -8.74 5.38
C THR A 123 -7.61 -8.54 6.87
N ALA A 124 -6.60 -8.04 7.59
CA ALA A 124 -6.68 -7.73 9.02
C ALA A 124 -7.62 -6.55 9.35
N TYR A 125 -8.01 -5.77 8.34
CA TYR A 125 -8.86 -4.58 8.50
C TYR A 125 -10.30 -4.81 8.04
N HIS A 126 -10.65 -6.05 7.70
CA HIS A 126 -12.00 -6.37 7.29
C HIS A 126 -12.99 -6.22 8.46
N SER A 127 -14.01 -5.43 8.25
CA SER A 127 -15.11 -5.20 9.17
C SER A 127 -16.40 -5.09 8.37
N GLU A 128 -17.52 -5.01 9.04
CA GLU A 128 -18.82 -4.82 8.37
C GLU A 128 -18.86 -3.53 7.57
N LEU A 129 -18.40 -2.42 8.16
CA LEU A 129 -18.30 -1.12 7.47
C LEU A 129 -17.43 -1.19 6.22
N THR A 130 -16.26 -1.86 6.32
CA THR A 130 -15.33 -1.95 5.19
C THR A 130 -15.87 -2.79 4.04
N ARG A 131 -16.71 -3.79 4.37
CA ARG A 131 -17.42 -4.62 3.38
C ARG A 131 -18.55 -3.85 2.72
N ASP A 132 -19.35 -3.10 3.50
CA ASP A 132 -20.47 -2.30 2.99
C ASP A 132 -20.06 -1.23 1.99
N LEU A 133 -18.92 -0.58 2.25
CA LEU A 133 -18.41 0.51 1.45
C LEU A 133 -17.37 0.08 0.41
N ASP A 134 -17.19 -1.23 0.22
CA ASP A 134 -16.21 -1.79 -0.71
C ASP A 134 -14.80 -1.18 -0.51
N ILE A 135 -14.36 -1.07 0.78
CA ILE A 135 -13.05 -0.48 1.10
C ILE A 135 -11.92 -1.43 0.70
N PHE A 136 -12.09 -2.74 0.92
CA PHE A 136 -11.11 -3.78 0.58
C PHE A 136 -11.72 -4.83 -0.36
N GLY A 137 -10.87 -5.57 -1.06
CA GLY A 137 -11.25 -6.61 -2.00
C GLY A 137 -11.19 -6.15 -3.46
N ASP A 138 -11.86 -6.90 -4.36
CA ASP A 138 -11.92 -6.58 -5.78
C ASP A 138 -12.73 -5.30 -6.02
N ARG A 139 -12.27 -4.45 -6.94
CA ARG A 139 -12.89 -3.16 -7.28
C ARG A 139 -13.13 -2.27 -6.06
N SER A 140 -12.20 -2.31 -5.11
CA SER A 140 -12.28 -1.62 -3.82
C SER A 140 -11.61 -0.26 -3.83
N LEU A 141 -11.95 0.55 -2.81
CA LEU A 141 -11.33 1.84 -2.57
C LEU A 141 -9.81 1.70 -2.35
N PHE A 142 -9.37 0.72 -1.55
CA PHE A 142 -7.96 0.46 -1.29
C PHE A 142 -7.19 0.12 -2.57
N ARG A 143 -7.71 -0.83 -3.38
CA ARG A 143 -7.07 -1.21 -4.65
C ARG A 143 -6.94 -0.03 -5.61
N TRP A 144 -7.95 0.84 -5.64
CA TRP A 144 -7.93 2.04 -6.47
C TRP A 144 -6.99 3.11 -5.91
N CYS A 145 -6.99 3.38 -4.60
CA CYS A 145 -6.15 4.41 -3.98
C CYS A 145 -4.68 4.00 -3.90
N SER A 146 -4.39 2.71 -3.60
CA SER A 146 -3.07 2.29 -3.16
C SER A 146 -2.00 2.43 -4.25
N LEU A 147 -0.96 3.17 -3.91
CA LEU A 147 0.34 3.22 -4.60
C LEU A 147 1.46 2.70 -3.69
N ALA A 148 1.11 2.12 -2.54
CA ALA A 148 2.08 1.66 -1.55
C ALA A 148 2.83 0.43 -2.06
N MET A 149 4.12 0.56 -2.23
CA MET A 149 5.01 -0.54 -2.60
C MET A 149 5.59 -1.22 -1.36
N THR A 150 5.60 -0.51 -0.21
CA THR A 150 6.04 -1.06 1.08
C THR A 150 4.85 -1.56 1.91
N GLN A 151 5.11 -2.55 2.77
CA GLN A 151 4.10 -3.04 3.72
C GLN A 151 3.67 -1.95 4.70
N THR A 152 4.63 -1.13 5.17
CA THR A 152 4.36 -0.02 6.08
C THR A 152 3.46 1.03 5.42
N GLY A 153 3.66 1.31 4.12
CA GLY A 153 2.78 2.19 3.34
C GLY A 153 1.36 1.63 3.22
N ALA A 154 1.23 0.33 2.92
CA ALA A 154 -0.07 -0.32 2.86
C ALA A 154 -0.80 -0.30 4.21
N LYS A 155 -0.11 -0.61 5.32
CA LYS A 155 -0.66 -0.53 6.68
C LYS A 155 -1.08 0.89 7.05
N THR A 156 -0.25 1.88 6.72
CA THR A 156 -0.57 3.29 6.96
C THR A 156 -1.83 3.69 6.20
N LEU A 157 -1.93 3.32 4.92
CA LEU A 157 -3.12 3.57 4.11
C LEU A 157 -4.35 2.86 4.68
N CYS A 158 -4.26 1.57 5.05
CA CYS A 158 -5.35 0.84 5.68
C CYS A 158 -5.85 1.54 6.96
N ASN A 159 -4.93 1.94 7.83
CA ASN A 159 -5.26 2.69 9.05
C ASN A 159 -5.97 4.01 8.74
N TRP A 160 -5.49 4.77 7.76
CA TRP A 160 -6.09 6.06 7.41
C TRP A 160 -7.45 5.91 6.74
N LEU A 161 -7.72 4.81 6.05
CA LEU A 161 -9.04 4.51 5.47
C LEU A 161 -10.04 4.02 6.52
N THR A 162 -9.59 3.32 7.57
CA THR A 162 -10.49 2.66 8.53
C THR A 162 -10.65 3.40 9.85
N GLN A 163 -9.60 4.05 10.35
CA GLN A 163 -9.62 4.71 11.63
C GLN A 163 -10.13 6.15 11.50
N TRP A 164 -10.98 6.54 12.45
CA TRP A 164 -11.41 7.92 12.57
C TRP A 164 -10.22 8.83 12.92
N THR A 165 -10.26 10.07 12.45
CA THR A 165 -9.31 11.10 12.84
C THR A 165 -9.99 12.47 12.92
N ASP A 166 -9.44 13.38 13.71
CA ASP A 166 -9.96 14.72 13.93
C ASP A 166 -9.76 15.61 12.68
N HIS A 167 -10.52 16.71 12.65
CA HIS A 167 -10.51 17.65 11.52
C HIS A 167 -9.15 18.35 11.36
N GLN A 168 -8.39 18.58 12.44
CA GLN A 168 -7.09 19.24 12.38
C GLN A 168 -6.07 18.34 11.67
N THR A 169 -5.99 17.09 12.07
CA THR A 169 -5.14 16.10 11.42
C THR A 169 -5.49 15.94 9.95
N ILE A 170 -6.81 15.95 9.60
CA ILE A 170 -7.25 15.92 8.19
C ILE A 170 -6.77 17.17 7.46
N HIS A 171 -6.84 18.34 8.07
CA HIS A 171 -6.39 19.58 7.46
C HIS A 171 -4.88 19.57 7.18
N GLU A 172 -4.07 19.06 8.11
CA GLU A 172 -2.63 18.86 7.91
C GLU A 172 -2.35 17.90 6.75
N ARG A 173 -3.11 16.79 6.65
CA ARG A 173 -3.02 15.86 5.52
C ARG A 173 -3.40 16.54 4.21
N GLN A 174 -4.48 17.31 4.18
CA GLN A 174 -4.92 18.05 2.98
C GLN A 174 -3.87 19.03 2.49
N ASN A 175 -3.21 19.76 3.40
CA ASN A 175 -2.17 20.72 3.04
C ASN A 175 -0.97 20.00 2.42
N ALA A 176 -0.51 18.91 3.04
CA ALA A 176 0.55 18.07 2.51
C ALA A 176 0.17 17.47 1.12
N VAL A 177 -1.07 17.01 0.98
CA VAL A 177 -1.58 16.46 -0.29
C VAL A 177 -1.63 17.52 -1.38
N ARG A 178 -2.06 18.75 -1.09
CA ARG A 178 -2.08 19.87 -2.06
C ARG A 178 -0.66 20.21 -2.54
N GLU A 179 0.30 20.30 -1.61
CA GLU A 179 1.68 20.58 -1.96
C GLU A 179 2.28 19.47 -2.84
N LEU A 180 2.09 18.22 -2.45
CA LEU A 180 2.56 17.08 -3.24
C LEU A 180 1.84 16.93 -4.58
N ALA A 181 0.56 17.30 -4.69
CA ALA A 181 -0.18 17.30 -5.94
C ALA A 181 0.41 18.33 -6.92
N ALA A 182 0.77 19.51 -6.44
CA ALA A 182 1.42 20.55 -7.23
C ALA A 182 2.83 20.15 -7.67
N ASN A 183 3.55 19.36 -6.86
CA ASN A 183 4.92 18.89 -7.18
C ASN A 183 4.90 17.51 -7.85
N ARG A 184 4.26 17.40 -9.02
CA ARG A 184 4.16 16.15 -9.81
C ARG A 184 5.52 15.54 -10.11
N THR A 185 6.51 16.36 -10.45
CA THR A 185 7.85 15.87 -10.83
C THR A 185 8.52 15.11 -9.69
N TRP A 186 8.52 15.67 -8.49
CA TRP A 186 9.08 14.99 -7.32
C TRP A 186 8.30 13.72 -6.98
N ARG A 187 6.96 13.79 -6.99
CA ARG A 187 6.09 12.65 -6.69
C ARG A 187 6.32 11.48 -7.66
N MET A 188 6.49 11.76 -8.96
CA MET A 188 6.81 10.73 -9.96
C MET A 188 8.20 10.15 -9.76
N SER A 189 9.21 10.97 -9.41
CA SER A 189 10.56 10.49 -9.07
C SER A 189 10.53 9.56 -7.83
N PHE A 190 9.79 9.95 -6.79
CA PHE A 190 9.59 9.11 -5.61
C PHE A 190 8.89 7.79 -5.97
N PHE A 191 7.84 7.84 -6.79
CA PHE A 191 7.12 6.66 -7.26
C PHE A 191 8.02 5.73 -8.08
N ASP A 192 8.85 6.26 -8.98
CA ASP A 192 9.85 5.48 -9.74
C ASP A 192 10.80 4.72 -8.83
N THR A 193 11.21 5.37 -7.74
CA THR A 193 12.09 4.77 -6.73
C THR A 193 11.36 3.68 -5.95
N SER A 194 10.10 3.92 -5.56
CA SER A 194 9.25 2.96 -4.85
C SER A 194 8.96 1.71 -5.69
N CYS A 195 8.74 1.86 -7.02
CA CYS A 195 8.51 0.73 -7.91
C CYS A 195 9.66 -0.28 -7.90
N ASN A 196 10.90 0.16 -7.68
CA ASN A 196 12.06 -0.73 -7.61
C ASN A 196 12.09 -1.60 -6.34
N TYR A 197 11.26 -1.26 -5.34
CA TYR A 197 11.13 -2.00 -4.07
C TYR A 197 10.27 -3.27 -4.20
N GLN A 198 9.48 -3.40 -5.27
CA GLN A 198 8.48 -4.45 -5.45
C GLN A 198 9.12 -5.85 -5.62
N ASN A 199 9.50 -6.49 -4.52
CA ASN A 199 9.90 -7.89 -4.52
C ASN A 199 8.98 -8.69 -3.59
N GLN A 200 8.26 -9.67 -4.14
CA GLN A 200 7.21 -10.44 -3.47
C GLN A 200 7.66 -11.32 -2.29
N GLN A 201 8.96 -11.38 -1.99
CA GLN A 201 9.53 -12.30 -1.00
C GLN A 201 10.17 -11.62 0.21
N SER A 202 10.16 -10.30 0.25
CA SER A 202 10.88 -9.56 1.27
C SER A 202 9.97 -9.02 2.36
N ASN A 203 10.38 -9.25 3.57
CA ASN A 203 9.72 -8.75 4.76
C ASN A 203 10.57 -7.61 5.36
N PRO A 204 10.31 -6.32 5.07
CA PRO A 204 11.02 -5.22 5.69
C PRO A 204 10.76 -5.16 7.21
N GLU A 205 9.64 -5.75 7.65
CA GLU A 205 9.39 -5.96 9.07
C GLU A 205 10.43 -6.87 9.69
N GLY A 206 11.02 -7.80 8.93
CA GLY A 206 12.16 -8.59 9.37
C GLY A 206 13.35 -7.76 9.83
N ILE A 207 13.58 -6.57 9.24
CA ILE A 207 14.60 -5.64 9.72
C ILE A 207 14.17 -5.04 11.07
N VAL A 208 12.91 -4.64 11.22
CA VAL A 208 12.39 -4.09 12.49
C VAL A 208 12.32 -5.17 13.56
N GLU A 209 11.86 -6.36 13.21
CA GLU A 209 11.84 -7.53 14.10
C GLU A 209 13.27 -7.87 14.59
N TRP A 210 14.24 -7.91 13.67
CA TRP A 210 15.63 -8.08 14.01
C TRP A 210 16.16 -6.94 14.90
N CYS A 211 15.81 -5.69 14.62
CA CYS A 211 16.17 -4.53 15.44
C CYS A 211 15.61 -4.65 16.86
N ASN A 212 14.42 -5.17 17.03
CA ASN A 212 13.76 -5.33 18.34
C ASN A 212 14.15 -6.65 19.06
N ALA A 213 14.71 -7.62 18.34
CA ALA A 213 15.15 -8.88 18.95
C ALA A 213 16.33 -8.64 19.91
N PRO A 214 16.56 -9.49 20.93
CA PRO A 214 17.71 -9.36 21.83
C PRO A 214 19.02 -9.47 21.06
N SER A 215 20.07 -8.81 21.55
CA SER A 215 21.41 -8.92 20.95
C SER A 215 22.00 -10.30 21.22
N HIS A 216 22.59 -10.92 20.19
CA HIS A 216 23.26 -12.19 20.31
C HIS A 216 24.59 -12.11 21.07
N PHE A 217 25.21 -10.93 21.13
CA PHE A 217 26.49 -10.69 21.82
C PHE A 217 26.36 -10.11 23.23
N ALA A 218 25.20 -9.57 23.62
CA ALA A 218 25.04 -8.87 24.89
C ALA A 218 25.51 -9.69 26.12
N ASN A 219 25.38 -11.04 26.08
CA ASN A 219 25.78 -11.94 27.15
C ASN A 219 27.01 -12.79 26.80
N ARG A 220 27.75 -12.51 25.72
CA ARG A 220 28.85 -13.33 25.21
C ARG A 220 30.09 -12.50 24.91
N ALA A 221 30.48 -11.63 25.83
CA ALA A 221 31.69 -10.79 25.67
C ALA A 221 32.98 -11.60 25.45
N TRP A 222 33.02 -12.85 25.97
CA TRP A 222 34.13 -13.77 25.73
C TRP A 222 34.32 -14.13 24.24
N LEU A 223 33.23 -14.11 23.45
CA LEU A 223 33.28 -14.41 22.03
C LEU A 223 34.12 -13.35 21.28
N HIS A 224 34.03 -12.09 21.69
CA HIS A 224 34.82 -11.01 21.13
C HIS A 224 36.32 -11.21 21.32
N TRP A 225 36.74 -11.65 22.49
CA TRP A 225 38.14 -11.97 22.75
C TRP A 225 38.60 -13.20 21.95
N LEU A 226 37.75 -14.21 21.82
CA LEU A 226 38.05 -15.41 21.09
C LEU A 226 38.28 -15.20 19.60
N THR A 227 37.55 -14.22 18.99
CA THR A 227 37.71 -13.85 17.59
C THR A 227 39.07 -13.23 17.25
N TRP A 228 39.82 -12.72 18.27
CA TRP A 228 41.16 -12.19 18.11
C TRP A 228 42.26 -13.26 18.34
N LEU A 229 41.96 -14.32 19.06
CA LEU A 229 42.92 -15.37 19.35
C LEU A 229 43.44 -16.05 18.07
N SER A 230 42.58 -16.35 17.15
CA SER A 230 42.92 -17.02 15.91
C SER A 230 43.80 -16.19 14.96
N PRO A 231 43.49 -14.93 14.61
CA PRO A 231 44.38 -14.09 13.82
C PRO A 231 45.77 -13.95 14.48
N ILE A 232 45.82 -13.82 15.80
CA ILE A 232 47.08 -13.76 16.56
C ILE A 232 47.86 -15.06 16.39
N ALA A 233 47.22 -16.20 16.51
CA ALA A 233 47.86 -17.50 16.34
C ALA A 233 48.38 -17.70 14.92
N LEU A 234 47.62 -17.30 13.91
CA LEU A 234 48.01 -17.39 12.51
C LEU A 234 49.19 -16.45 12.17
N LEU A 235 49.12 -15.19 12.62
CA LEU A 235 50.18 -14.20 12.36
C LEU A 235 51.46 -14.55 13.14
N SER A 236 51.36 -15.00 14.40
CA SER A 236 52.51 -15.45 15.19
C SER A 236 53.14 -16.72 14.60
N GLY A 237 52.34 -17.68 14.17
CA GLY A 237 52.82 -18.89 13.49
C GLY A 237 53.57 -18.57 12.19
N LEU A 238 53.02 -17.65 11.38
CA LEU A 238 53.70 -17.16 10.16
C LEU A 238 55.00 -16.47 10.49
N ALA A 239 55.03 -15.59 11.49
CA ALA A 239 56.24 -14.91 11.94
C ALA A 239 57.32 -15.91 12.44
N ILE A 240 56.91 -16.92 13.21
CA ILE A 240 57.81 -17.99 13.69
C ILE A 240 58.40 -18.75 12.49
N ILE A 241 57.59 -19.11 11.49
CA ILE A 241 58.09 -19.80 10.28
C ILE A 241 59.10 -18.95 9.56
N LEU A 242 58.81 -17.67 9.32
CA LEU A 242 59.71 -16.77 8.62
C LEU A 242 61.03 -16.61 9.36
N ILE A 243 61.02 -16.38 10.66
CA ILE A 243 62.25 -16.27 11.47
C ILE A 243 63.01 -17.61 11.45
N ALA A 244 62.33 -18.74 11.57
CA ALA A 244 62.96 -20.05 11.54
C ALA A 244 63.55 -20.44 10.18
N MET A 245 62.98 -19.94 9.08
CA MET A 245 63.53 -20.07 7.73
C MET A 245 64.86 -19.30 7.59
N PHE A 246 64.93 -18.07 8.11
CA PHE A 246 66.17 -17.29 8.10
C PHE A 246 67.25 -17.85 9.02
N ALA A 247 66.87 -18.58 10.09
CA ALA A 247 67.76 -19.17 11.04
C ALA A 247 68.11 -20.65 10.74
N ASP A 248 67.61 -21.21 9.63
CA ASP A 248 67.71 -22.61 9.20
C ASP A 248 67.32 -23.61 10.32
N ASN A 249 66.29 -23.23 11.08
CA ASN A 249 65.81 -23.98 12.26
C ASN A 249 64.55 -24.77 11.94
N GLN A 250 64.70 -26.06 11.62
CA GLN A 250 63.57 -26.96 11.32
C GLN A 250 62.56 -27.10 12.48
N THR A 251 63.03 -27.11 13.72
CA THR A 251 62.14 -27.20 14.90
C THR A 251 61.26 -25.96 15.01
N GLY A 252 61.80 -24.77 14.72
CA GLY A 252 61.03 -23.53 14.68
C GLY A 252 59.97 -23.50 13.55
N GLN A 253 60.30 -24.05 12.37
CA GLN A 253 59.35 -24.16 11.25
C GLN A 253 58.17 -25.08 11.61
N ILE A 254 58.45 -26.22 12.26
CA ILE A 254 57.39 -27.15 12.76
C ILE A 254 56.54 -26.46 13.82
N ALA A 255 57.13 -25.77 14.78
CA ALA A 255 56.39 -25.04 15.82
C ALA A 255 55.47 -23.98 15.24
N GLY A 256 55.93 -23.19 14.24
CA GLY A 256 55.13 -22.19 13.53
C GLY A 256 53.97 -22.85 12.75
N LEU A 257 54.20 -23.99 12.09
CA LEU A 257 53.17 -24.73 11.39
C LEU A 257 52.11 -25.26 12.36
N VAL A 258 52.49 -25.82 13.52
CA VAL A 258 51.55 -26.24 14.56
C VAL A 258 50.72 -25.09 15.08
N CYS A 259 51.31 -23.91 15.23
CA CYS A 259 50.61 -22.71 15.65
C CYS A 259 49.55 -22.27 14.61
N ILE A 260 49.90 -22.31 13.32
CA ILE A 260 48.94 -22.02 12.23
C ILE A 260 47.81 -23.06 12.21
N LEU A 261 48.13 -24.35 12.24
CA LEU A 261 47.13 -25.42 12.20
C LEU A 261 46.18 -25.37 13.42
N SER A 262 46.71 -25.04 14.61
CA SER A 262 45.85 -24.84 15.79
C SER A 262 44.90 -23.65 15.64
N GLY A 263 45.37 -22.55 15.07
CA GLY A 263 44.51 -21.39 14.76
C GLY A 263 43.40 -21.73 13.77
N VAL A 264 43.72 -22.47 12.70
CA VAL A 264 42.73 -22.95 11.72
C VAL A 264 41.74 -23.92 12.36
N ALA A 265 42.18 -24.84 13.19
CA ALA A 265 41.32 -25.80 13.90
C ALA A 265 40.35 -25.08 14.85
N ILE A 266 40.83 -24.10 15.61
CA ILE A 266 39.99 -23.25 16.48
C ILE A 266 38.92 -22.53 15.65
N ASN A 267 39.30 -21.92 14.52
CA ASN A 267 38.34 -21.24 13.63
C ASN A 267 37.29 -22.20 13.08
N PHE A 268 37.69 -23.38 12.67
CA PHE A 268 36.76 -24.41 12.19
C PHE A 268 35.74 -24.81 13.26
N LEU A 269 36.19 -25.08 14.47
CA LEU A 269 35.32 -25.44 15.59
C LEU A 269 34.39 -24.31 15.99
N LEU A 270 34.87 -23.06 16.01
CA LEU A 270 34.04 -21.89 16.28
C LEU A 270 33.01 -21.64 15.18
N THR A 271 33.40 -21.79 13.91
CA THR A 271 32.48 -21.68 12.78
C THR A 271 31.34 -22.71 12.91
N MET A 272 31.66 -23.97 13.21
CA MET A 272 30.65 -25.03 13.42
C MET A 272 29.72 -24.73 14.59
N ALA A 273 30.22 -24.14 15.66
CA ALA A 273 29.42 -23.82 16.85
C ALA A 273 28.48 -22.63 16.66
N ILE A 274 28.82 -21.71 15.76
CA ILE A 274 28.12 -20.41 15.61
C ILE A 274 27.35 -20.33 14.28
N ILE A 275 27.57 -21.26 13.35
CA ILE A 275 27.01 -21.20 11.98
C ILE A 275 25.48 -21.12 11.94
N GLY A 276 24.77 -21.80 12.86
CA GLY A 276 23.30 -21.82 12.91
C GLY A 276 22.72 -20.41 13.13
N PRO A 277 22.98 -19.78 14.28
CA PRO A 277 22.47 -18.43 14.57
C PRO A 277 22.89 -17.36 13.56
N ILE A 278 24.11 -17.45 13.02
CA ILE A 278 24.59 -16.52 12.00
C ILE A 278 23.85 -16.73 10.68
N HIS A 279 23.62 -17.97 10.28
CA HIS A 279 22.90 -18.30 9.07
C HIS A 279 21.46 -17.75 9.10
N ASP A 280 20.76 -17.92 10.21
CA ASP A 280 19.39 -17.44 10.39
C ASP A 280 19.32 -15.91 10.23
N ILE A 281 20.24 -15.17 10.86
CA ILE A 281 20.34 -13.72 10.72
C ILE A 281 20.66 -13.33 9.27
N PHE A 282 21.62 -14.00 8.62
CA PHE A 282 22.00 -13.70 7.25
C PHE A 282 20.92 -14.09 6.24
N VAL A 283 20.09 -15.08 6.51
CA VAL A 283 18.91 -15.40 5.70
C VAL A 283 17.83 -14.33 5.91
N GLN A 284 17.53 -13.99 7.14
CA GLN A 284 16.50 -13.01 7.49
C GLN A 284 16.80 -11.62 6.93
N ILE A 285 18.06 -11.17 7.01
CA ILE A 285 18.47 -9.84 6.53
C ILE A 285 19.01 -9.90 5.10
N GLY A 286 19.57 -11.02 4.65
CA GLY A 286 20.29 -11.15 3.37
C GLY A 286 19.38 -11.09 2.13
N THR A 287 18.09 -11.40 2.28
CA THR A 287 17.07 -11.17 1.25
C THR A 287 16.79 -9.68 1.04
N ALA A 288 17.04 -8.86 2.05
CA ALA A 288 16.73 -7.44 2.09
C ALA A 288 17.77 -6.51 1.41
N ASN A 289 18.92 -7.01 0.94
CA ASN A 289 20.01 -6.12 0.45
C ASN A 289 19.59 -5.25 -0.75
N ARG A 290 18.81 -5.80 -1.70
CA ARG A 290 18.31 -5.03 -2.86
C ARG A 290 17.26 -4.01 -2.44
N GLU A 291 16.51 -4.32 -1.43
CA GLU A 291 15.45 -3.47 -0.86
C GLU A 291 16.03 -2.34 -0.04
N LEU A 292 17.10 -2.59 0.71
CA LEU A 292 17.84 -1.55 1.41
C LEU A 292 18.27 -0.43 0.45
N GLN A 293 18.71 -0.76 -0.78
CA GLN A 293 19.04 0.25 -1.78
C GLN A 293 17.80 1.09 -2.15
N SER A 294 16.64 0.46 -2.32
CA SER A 294 15.40 1.19 -2.63
C SER A 294 14.97 2.05 -1.46
N LEU A 295 15.07 1.55 -0.22
CA LEU A 295 14.78 2.33 0.99
C LEU A 295 15.73 3.53 1.13
N VAL A 296 17.05 3.35 0.89
CA VAL A 296 18.03 4.45 0.87
C VAL A 296 17.62 5.52 -0.14
N ASN A 297 17.25 5.11 -1.35
CA ASN A 297 16.84 6.04 -2.41
C ASN A 297 15.50 6.74 -2.07
N MET A 298 14.56 6.05 -1.42
CA MET A 298 13.31 6.67 -0.95
C MET A 298 13.56 7.70 0.14
N ILE A 299 14.43 7.40 1.11
CA ILE A 299 14.86 8.34 2.15
C ILE A 299 15.60 9.53 1.53
N HIS A 300 16.47 9.28 0.53
CA HIS A 300 17.14 10.36 -0.21
C HIS A 300 16.12 11.29 -0.89
N ALA A 301 15.10 10.74 -1.55
CA ALA A 301 14.02 11.54 -2.14
C ALA A 301 13.25 12.35 -1.09
N ILE A 302 13.01 11.80 0.11
CA ILE A 302 12.40 12.53 1.23
C ILE A 302 13.29 13.70 1.69
N LYS A 303 14.62 13.54 1.67
CA LYS A 303 15.56 14.61 2.00
C LYS A 303 15.48 15.78 1.02
N GLU A 304 15.33 15.49 -0.26
CA GLU A 304 15.21 16.49 -1.32
C GLU A 304 13.86 17.20 -1.35
N LEU A 305 12.87 16.72 -0.60
CA LEU A 305 11.58 17.38 -0.50
C LEU A 305 11.72 18.69 0.28
N ASP A 306 11.68 19.80 -0.43
CA ASP A 306 11.61 21.14 0.18
C ASP A 306 10.14 21.47 0.44
N SER A 307 9.71 21.35 1.69
CA SER A 307 8.32 21.55 2.11
C SER A 307 8.23 22.47 3.32
N LYS A 308 7.22 23.33 3.30
CA LYS A 308 6.84 24.22 4.41
C LYS A 308 5.72 23.64 5.26
N GLU A 309 5.04 22.60 4.77
CA GLU A 309 3.92 21.99 5.47
C GLU A 309 4.39 21.20 6.70
N GLN A 310 3.69 21.40 7.82
CA GLN A 310 4.09 20.85 9.12
C GLN A 310 4.19 19.31 9.11
N LEU A 311 3.24 18.62 8.49
CA LEU A 311 3.24 17.16 8.43
C LEU A 311 4.46 16.64 7.65
N LEU A 312 4.77 17.22 6.49
CA LEU A 312 5.92 16.83 5.67
C LEU A 312 7.25 17.14 6.36
N SER A 313 7.34 18.29 7.03
CA SER A 313 8.53 18.66 7.81
C SER A 313 8.74 17.71 9.00
N THR A 314 7.67 17.30 9.69
CA THR A 314 7.72 16.34 10.80
C THR A 314 8.17 14.95 10.30
N VAL A 315 7.65 14.49 9.19
CA VAL A 315 8.06 13.21 8.57
C VAL A 315 9.54 13.27 8.17
N ARG A 316 9.98 14.37 7.57
CA ARG A 316 11.39 14.59 7.22
C ARG A 316 12.29 14.59 8.46
N ALA A 317 11.87 15.25 9.55
CA ALA A 317 12.63 15.31 10.80
C ALA A 317 12.83 13.92 11.44
N LYS A 318 11.86 12.98 11.30
CA LYS A 318 12.04 11.59 11.73
C LYS A 318 13.22 10.89 11.03
N CYS A 319 13.51 11.25 9.77
CA CYS A 319 14.58 10.66 8.96
C CYS A 319 15.93 11.38 9.13
N PHE A 320 15.91 12.66 9.50
CA PHE A 320 17.11 13.52 9.52
C PHE A 320 17.20 14.26 10.85
N ASP A 321 17.86 13.64 11.83
CA ASP A 321 18.25 14.24 13.09
C ASP A 321 19.66 14.88 12.95
N ASN A 322 19.94 15.94 13.72
CA ASN A 322 21.20 16.72 13.63
C ASN A 322 22.50 15.89 13.73
N ARG A 323 22.42 14.67 14.27
CA ARG A 323 23.59 13.80 14.47
C ARG A 323 23.64 12.59 13.52
N HIS A 324 22.49 12.12 13.02
CA HIS A 324 22.42 10.85 12.26
C HIS A 324 21.36 10.95 11.18
N SER A 325 21.76 10.73 9.95
CA SER A 325 20.87 10.63 8.80
C SER A 325 20.45 9.17 8.59
N ALA A 326 19.15 8.90 8.44
CA ALA A 326 18.64 7.59 8.08
C ALA A 326 19.28 7.06 6.79
N GLU A 327 19.56 7.95 5.83
CA GLU A 327 20.26 7.65 4.58
C GLU A 327 21.65 7.04 4.84
N SER A 328 22.47 7.68 5.68
CA SER A 328 23.81 7.21 6.00
C SER A 328 23.79 5.91 6.82
N ALA A 329 22.83 5.77 7.73
CA ALA A 329 22.64 4.58 8.55
C ALA A 329 22.24 3.36 7.70
N LEU A 330 21.26 3.51 6.81
CA LEU A 330 20.81 2.45 5.90
C LEU A 330 21.89 2.12 4.86
N ALA A 331 22.60 3.11 4.32
CA ALA A 331 23.74 2.89 3.41
C ALA A 331 24.89 2.14 4.11
N ARG A 332 25.11 2.37 5.43
CA ARG A 332 26.07 1.59 6.23
C ARG A 332 25.58 0.15 6.40
N LEU A 333 24.32 -0.07 6.71
CA LEU A 333 23.72 -1.41 6.79
C LEU A 333 23.87 -2.15 5.46
N GLN A 334 23.55 -1.49 4.36
CA GLN A 334 23.69 -2.06 3.00
C GLN A 334 25.13 -2.50 2.72
N ARG A 335 26.14 -1.69 3.07
CA ARG A 335 27.56 -2.07 2.91
C ARG A 335 27.93 -3.29 3.73
N ILE A 336 27.45 -3.36 4.99
CA ILE A 336 27.67 -4.55 5.85
C ILE A 336 27.02 -5.78 5.22
N MET A 337 25.82 -5.65 4.69
CA MET A 337 25.09 -6.74 4.03
C MET A 337 25.75 -7.19 2.71
N ALA A 338 26.33 -6.26 1.95
CA ALA A 338 27.13 -6.60 0.76
C ALA A 338 28.37 -7.45 1.13
N LEU A 339 29.03 -7.12 2.24
CA LEU A 339 30.14 -7.90 2.77
C LEU A 339 29.68 -9.30 3.28
N ALA A 340 28.52 -9.40 3.90
CA ALA A 340 27.90 -10.66 4.29
C ALA A 340 27.56 -11.54 3.07
N GLY A 341 27.22 -10.92 1.95
CA GLY A 341 26.87 -11.62 0.70
C GLY A 341 28.05 -12.23 -0.06
N MET A 342 29.31 -11.99 0.33
CA MET A 342 30.50 -12.52 -0.36
C MET A 342 30.48 -14.04 -0.52
N GLN A 343 29.98 -14.78 0.46
CA GLN A 343 29.86 -16.26 0.43
C GLN A 343 28.97 -16.77 -0.73
N ARG A 344 28.02 -15.95 -1.22
CA ARG A 344 27.09 -16.30 -2.31
C ARG A 344 27.60 -15.93 -3.68
N SER A 345 28.71 -15.17 -3.77
CA SER A 345 29.29 -14.73 -5.03
C SER A 345 30.33 -15.76 -5.51
N PRO A 346 30.17 -16.34 -6.71
CA PRO A 346 31.16 -17.29 -7.25
C PRO A 346 32.57 -16.70 -7.33
N ILE A 347 32.70 -15.40 -7.61
CA ILE A 347 34.00 -14.72 -7.74
C ILE A 347 34.60 -14.41 -6.36
N MET A 348 33.76 -14.06 -5.37
CA MET A 348 34.20 -13.68 -4.03
C MET A 348 34.28 -14.87 -3.05
N PHE A 349 33.91 -16.08 -3.50
CA PHE A 349 33.90 -17.26 -2.61
C PHE A 349 35.29 -17.63 -2.10
N ILE A 350 36.31 -17.60 -2.97
CA ILE A 350 37.69 -17.91 -2.55
C ILE A 350 38.23 -16.84 -1.58
N PRO A 351 38.17 -15.53 -1.87
CA PRO A 351 38.48 -14.49 -0.89
C PRO A 351 37.71 -14.63 0.42
N TYR A 352 36.39 -14.93 0.36
CA TYR A 352 35.57 -15.18 1.54
C TYR A 352 36.13 -16.34 2.37
N LEU A 353 36.45 -17.49 1.74
CA LEU A 353 36.95 -18.68 2.45
C LEU A 353 38.27 -18.36 3.18
N LEU A 354 39.19 -17.62 2.56
CA LEU A 354 40.44 -17.18 3.18
C LEU A 354 40.18 -16.26 4.38
N LEU A 355 39.24 -15.34 4.27
CA LEU A 355 38.85 -14.46 5.36
C LEU A 355 38.13 -15.22 6.49
N GLN A 356 37.29 -16.22 6.15
CA GLN A 356 36.60 -17.04 7.14
C GLN A 356 37.57 -17.89 7.93
N VAL A 357 38.48 -18.58 7.23
CA VAL A 357 39.50 -19.44 7.87
C VAL A 357 40.50 -18.61 8.68
N GLY A 358 40.92 -17.45 8.17
CA GLY A 358 41.93 -16.61 8.82
C GLY A 358 41.38 -15.68 9.90
N PHE A 359 40.20 -15.17 9.76
CA PHE A 359 39.70 -14.04 10.56
C PHE A 359 38.29 -14.20 11.12
N LEU A 360 37.64 -15.35 10.96
CA LEU A 360 36.23 -15.57 11.36
C LEU A 360 35.31 -14.48 10.78
N TRP A 361 35.33 -14.34 9.46
CA TRP A 361 34.67 -13.25 8.75
C TRP A 361 33.22 -13.06 9.14
N ASP A 362 32.43 -14.13 9.20
CA ASP A 362 31.00 -14.08 9.53
C ASP A 362 30.74 -13.51 10.93
N VAL A 363 31.60 -13.84 11.91
CA VAL A 363 31.49 -13.30 13.28
C VAL A 363 31.77 -11.80 13.29
N ARG A 364 32.73 -11.32 12.51
CA ARG A 364 33.02 -9.87 12.40
C ARG A 364 31.88 -9.12 11.72
N ILE A 365 31.28 -9.71 10.69
CA ILE A 365 30.11 -9.12 10.06
C ILE A 365 28.93 -9.05 11.05
N LEU A 366 28.71 -10.11 11.81
CA LEU A 366 27.68 -10.12 12.85
C LEU A 366 27.95 -9.05 13.92
N GLU A 367 29.21 -8.86 14.33
CA GLU A 367 29.59 -7.79 15.26
C GLU A 367 29.28 -6.39 14.69
N LEU A 368 29.56 -6.16 13.40
CA LEU A 368 29.21 -4.90 12.72
C LEU A 368 27.69 -4.68 12.66
N LEU A 369 26.92 -5.73 12.41
CA LEU A 369 25.45 -5.70 12.41
C LEU A 369 24.90 -5.38 13.81
N GLU A 370 25.40 -6.01 14.86
CA GLU A 370 24.98 -5.74 16.24
C GLU A 370 25.34 -4.34 16.71
N ARG A 371 26.49 -3.80 16.30
CA ARG A 371 26.88 -2.40 16.55
C ARG A 371 25.92 -1.44 15.83
N TRP A 372 25.58 -1.74 14.57
CA TRP A 372 24.61 -0.95 13.83
C TRP A 372 23.24 -0.98 14.51
N LYS A 373 22.79 -2.16 14.93
CA LYS A 373 21.53 -2.36 15.64
C LYS A 373 21.47 -1.57 16.96
N SER A 374 22.53 -1.62 17.76
CA SER A 374 22.60 -0.87 19.03
C SER A 374 22.56 0.66 18.83
N GLU A 375 23.10 1.15 17.72
CA GLU A 375 23.17 2.59 17.39
C GLU A 375 21.88 3.11 16.75
N PHE A 376 21.26 2.32 15.86
CA PHE A 376 20.17 2.77 14.98
C PHE A 376 18.87 1.96 15.11
N GLY A 377 18.88 0.80 15.75
CA GLY A 377 17.75 -0.12 15.77
C GLY A 377 16.45 0.51 16.29
N SER A 378 16.53 1.31 17.35
CA SER A 378 15.36 2.01 17.92
C SER A 378 14.77 3.10 16.99
N LYS A 379 15.54 3.57 15.99
CA LYS A 379 15.10 4.60 15.03
C LYS A 379 14.55 3.99 13.73
N ALA A 380 14.84 2.71 13.46
CA ALA A 380 14.53 2.06 12.19
C ALA A 380 13.03 2.00 11.90
N SER A 381 12.19 1.73 12.91
CA SER A 381 10.73 1.73 12.77
C SER A 381 10.20 3.10 12.35
N GLY A 382 10.72 4.18 12.95
CA GLY A 382 10.34 5.55 12.62
C GLY A 382 10.68 5.95 11.17
N TRP A 383 11.78 5.43 10.62
CA TRP A 383 12.14 5.66 9.21
C TRP A 383 11.18 4.96 8.24
N LEU A 384 10.80 3.71 8.55
CA LEU A 384 9.83 2.96 7.73
C LEU A 384 8.44 3.58 7.83
N GLU A 385 8.02 4.04 9.02
CA GLU A 385 6.78 4.79 9.19
C GLU A 385 6.78 6.07 8.35
N ALA A 386 7.90 6.82 8.34
CA ALA A 386 8.04 8.02 7.52
C ALA A 386 7.84 7.72 6.02
N ILE A 387 8.45 6.64 5.52
CA ILE A 387 8.25 6.18 4.14
C ILE A 387 6.77 5.85 3.91
N GLY A 388 6.13 5.10 4.83
CA GLY A 388 4.72 4.71 4.72
C GLY A 388 3.77 5.91 4.68
N VAL A 389 4.04 6.94 5.47
CA VAL A 389 3.26 8.19 5.45
C VAL A 389 3.42 8.91 4.11
N ILE A 390 4.65 9.02 3.59
CA ILE A 390 4.90 9.65 2.27
C ILE A 390 4.25 8.86 1.14
N GLU A 391 4.30 7.53 1.12
CA GLU A 391 3.60 6.72 0.11
C GLU A 391 2.09 6.98 0.14
N THR A 392 1.50 7.05 1.35
CA THR A 392 0.07 7.31 1.54
C THR A 392 -0.31 8.72 1.08
N LEU A 393 0.49 9.73 1.42
CA LEU A 393 0.28 11.11 0.97
C LEU A 393 0.45 11.24 -0.55
N CYS A 394 1.42 10.56 -1.15
CA CYS A 394 1.60 10.52 -2.61
C CYS A 394 0.41 9.85 -3.31
N ALA A 395 -0.17 8.81 -2.71
CA ALA A 395 -1.38 8.16 -3.24
C ALA A 395 -2.58 9.13 -3.25
N ALA A 396 -2.79 9.87 -2.15
CA ALA A 396 -3.83 10.90 -2.06
C ALA A 396 -3.55 12.09 -3.00
N ALA A 397 -2.30 12.52 -3.13
CA ALA A 397 -1.89 13.60 -4.03
C ALA A 397 -2.07 13.22 -5.51
N ALA A 398 -1.86 11.95 -5.85
CA ALA A 398 -2.14 11.48 -7.19
C ALA A 398 -3.65 11.49 -7.51
N ILE A 399 -4.52 11.20 -6.53
CA ILE A 399 -5.98 11.36 -6.69
C ILE A 399 -6.33 12.83 -7.03
N ALA A 400 -5.71 13.77 -6.34
CA ALA A 400 -5.94 15.20 -6.58
C ALA A 400 -5.49 15.65 -7.98
N ASP A 401 -4.33 15.18 -8.42
CA ASP A 401 -3.76 15.50 -9.73
C ASP A 401 -4.53 14.84 -10.90
N GLU A 402 -5.10 13.67 -10.67
CA GLU A 402 -5.87 12.92 -11.66
C GLU A 402 -7.33 13.39 -11.79
N ASN A 403 -7.86 14.07 -10.77
CA ASN A 403 -9.24 14.53 -10.73
C ASN A 403 -9.29 16.01 -10.31
N PRO A 404 -8.89 16.95 -11.17
CA PRO A 404 -8.78 18.37 -10.83
C PRO A 404 -10.12 19.03 -10.48
N ASP A 405 -11.23 18.44 -10.94
CA ASP A 405 -12.59 18.94 -10.68
C ASP A 405 -13.12 18.53 -9.29
N TRP A 406 -12.40 17.66 -8.57
CA TRP A 406 -12.79 17.25 -7.23
C TRP A 406 -12.37 18.29 -6.20
N THR A 407 -13.18 18.41 -5.14
CA THR A 407 -12.94 19.41 -4.10
C THR A 407 -12.28 18.83 -2.86
N PHE A 408 -11.44 19.61 -2.20
CA PHE A 408 -10.99 19.32 -0.84
C PHE A 408 -12.07 19.71 0.15
N PRO A 409 -12.58 18.77 0.98
CA PRO A 409 -13.68 19.05 1.89
C PRO A 409 -13.29 20.08 2.96
N LYS A 410 -14.21 20.96 3.29
CA LYS A 410 -14.11 21.89 4.42
C LYS A 410 -14.70 21.20 5.64
N LEU A 411 -13.83 20.81 6.57
CA LEU A 411 -14.23 20.11 7.77
C LEU A 411 -14.11 21.02 8.99
N PHE A 412 -15.07 20.92 9.88
CA PHE A 412 -15.19 21.74 11.08
C PHE A 412 -15.41 20.88 12.32
N ASP A 413 -15.11 21.46 13.48
CA ASP A 413 -15.49 20.88 14.75
C ASP A 413 -16.99 20.83 14.93
N LYS A 414 -17.46 19.85 15.68
CA LYS A 414 -18.86 19.72 16.09
C LYS A 414 -19.35 20.98 16.79
N GLU A 415 -18.52 21.59 17.62
CA GLU A 415 -18.80 22.82 18.35
C GLU A 415 -18.99 24.03 17.41
N LYS A 416 -18.12 24.17 16.42
CA LYS A 416 -18.23 25.25 15.42
C LYS A 416 -19.49 25.11 14.58
N ILE A 417 -19.79 23.91 14.10
CA ILE A 417 -21.04 23.63 13.37
C ILE A 417 -22.25 24.01 14.24
N SER A 418 -22.16 23.78 15.57
CA SER A 418 -23.21 24.09 16.50
C SER A 418 -23.40 25.59 16.73
N SER A 419 -22.32 26.34 16.88
CA SER A 419 -22.36 27.78 17.18
C SER A 419 -22.74 28.63 15.96
N GLU A 420 -22.28 28.25 14.76
CA GLU A 420 -22.50 29.02 13.52
C GLU A 420 -23.79 28.66 12.79
N LYS A 421 -24.65 27.77 13.34
CA LYS A 421 -25.89 27.28 12.71
C LYS A 421 -25.68 26.73 11.29
N MET A 422 -24.51 26.13 11.05
CA MET A 422 -24.19 25.52 9.76
C MET A 422 -24.96 24.21 9.57
N ALA A 423 -25.14 23.82 8.32
CA ALA A 423 -25.62 22.49 8.00
C ALA A 423 -24.66 21.42 8.58
N LEU A 424 -25.22 20.31 9.07
CA LEU A 424 -24.44 19.18 9.60
C LEU A 424 -23.58 18.54 8.48
N LEU A 425 -24.16 18.47 7.29
CA LEU A 425 -23.49 18.03 6.06
C LEU A 425 -24.08 18.78 4.88
N ALA A 426 -23.25 19.43 4.09
CA ALA A 426 -23.67 20.05 2.82
C ALA A 426 -22.73 19.63 1.70
N VAL A 427 -23.26 18.92 0.72
CA VAL A 427 -22.52 18.36 -0.40
C VAL A 427 -23.24 18.67 -1.70
N LYS A 428 -22.47 19.19 -2.69
CA LYS A 428 -22.98 19.45 -4.03
C LYS A 428 -22.32 18.51 -5.03
N ASP A 429 -23.12 17.99 -5.93
CA ASP A 429 -22.70 17.15 -7.06
C ASP A 429 -21.86 15.93 -6.63
N VAL A 430 -22.25 15.28 -5.53
CA VAL A 430 -21.54 14.08 -5.06
C VAL A 430 -21.80 12.92 -5.98
N SER A 431 -20.73 12.20 -6.32
CA SER A 431 -20.75 10.96 -7.09
C SER A 431 -19.88 9.89 -6.47
N HIS A 432 -20.06 8.65 -6.91
CA HIS A 432 -19.25 7.53 -6.43
C HIS A 432 -17.86 7.54 -7.08
N PRO A 433 -16.77 7.65 -6.32
CA PRO A 433 -15.41 7.83 -6.87
C PRO A 433 -14.93 6.65 -7.71
N LEU A 434 -15.42 5.44 -7.44
CA LEU A 434 -15.02 4.22 -8.15
C LEU A 434 -15.77 3.99 -9.47
N LEU A 435 -16.81 4.76 -9.77
CA LEU A 435 -17.48 4.71 -11.07
C LEU A 435 -16.67 5.48 -12.13
N LYS A 436 -16.76 5.04 -13.39
CA LYS A 436 -16.21 5.78 -14.52
C LYS A 436 -16.94 7.12 -14.65
N GLU A 437 -16.24 8.15 -15.03
CA GLU A 437 -16.79 9.52 -15.15
C GLU A 437 -18.05 9.58 -16.01
N ALA A 438 -18.05 8.94 -17.16
CA ALA A 438 -19.19 8.89 -18.09
C ALA A 438 -20.45 8.21 -17.52
N SER A 439 -20.32 7.44 -16.43
CA SER A 439 -21.44 6.74 -15.78
C SER A 439 -21.86 7.37 -14.45
N ARG A 440 -21.26 8.48 -14.05
CA ARG A 440 -21.60 9.19 -12.82
C ARG A 440 -22.77 10.12 -13.05
N VAL A 441 -23.75 10.05 -12.16
CA VAL A 441 -24.82 11.03 -12.06
C VAL A 441 -24.66 11.74 -10.72
N PRO A 442 -24.31 13.03 -10.72
CA PRO A 442 -24.09 13.78 -9.49
C PRO A 442 -25.41 14.10 -8.78
N ASN A 443 -25.38 14.06 -7.44
CA ASN A 443 -26.50 14.44 -6.59
C ASN A 443 -26.03 15.39 -5.49
N SER A 444 -26.94 16.24 -4.98
CA SER A 444 -26.63 17.20 -3.93
C SER A 444 -27.44 16.89 -2.68
N VAL A 445 -26.78 16.88 -1.53
CA VAL A 445 -27.38 16.56 -0.23
C VAL A 445 -27.05 17.66 0.76
N GLU A 446 -28.06 18.16 1.47
CA GLU A 446 -27.88 19.09 2.56
C GLU A 446 -28.68 18.62 3.76
N ILE A 447 -28.00 18.38 4.89
CA ILE A 447 -28.60 17.87 6.12
C ILE A 447 -28.51 18.95 7.18
N GLN A 448 -29.67 19.43 7.60
CA GLN A 448 -29.79 20.44 8.62
C GLN A 448 -29.97 19.82 10.00
N ARG A 449 -29.76 20.61 11.05
CA ARG A 449 -29.83 20.14 12.43
C ARG A 449 -31.26 19.78 12.87
N ASP A 450 -32.25 20.50 12.40
CA ASP A 450 -33.67 20.26 12.66
C ASP A 450 -34.16 18.98 11.96
N LYS A 451 -33.49 18.56 10.89
CA LYS A 451 -33.77 17.35 10.12
C LYS A 451 -32.51 16.52 9.88
N PRO A 452 -31.96 15.89 10.92
CA PRO A 452 -30.69 15.14 10.82
C PRO A 452 -30.82 13.79 10.11
N LEU A 453 -32.03 13.40 9.67
CA LEU A 453 -32.34 12.20 8.93
C LEU A 453 -32.59 12.52 7.45
N LEU A 454 -31.91 11.83 6.55
CA LEU A 454 -32.25 11.80 5.12
C LEU A 454 -32.92 10.44 4.82
N LEU A 455 -34.19 10.49 4.44
CA LEU A 455 -34.96 9.31 4.03
C LEU A 455 -35.03 9.26 2.50
N VAL A 456 -34.40 8.23 1.91
CA VAL A 456 -34.30 8.06 0.46
C VAL A 456 -35.28 6.97 0.01
N THR A 457 -36.30 7.33 -0.76
CA THR A 457 -37.29 6.41 -1.28
C THR A 457 -37.11 6.12 -2.78
N GLY A 458 -37.78 5.12 -3.31
CA GLY A 458 -37.74 4.75 -4.72
C GLY A 458 -37.57 3.26 -4.94
N SER A 459 -37.68 2.82 -6.19
CA SER A 459 -37.55 1.41 -6.56
C SER A 459 -36.10 0.89 -6.40
N ASN A 460 -36.00 -0.44 -6.35
CA ASN A 460 -34.67 -1.08 -6.37
C ASN A 460 -33.99 -0.76 -7.72
N MET A 461 -32.67 -0.63 -7.74
CA MET A 461 -31.84 -0.19 -8.88
C MET A 461 -31.89 1.32 -9.23
N ALA A 462 -32.75 2.12 -8.59
CA ALA A 462 -32.86 3.55 -8.88
C ALA A 462 -31.66 4.40 -8.40
N GLY A 463 -30.73 3.85 -7.62
CA GLY A 463 -29.51 4.54 -7.17
C GLY A 463 -29.45 4.86 -5.67
N LYS A 464 -30.45 4.46 -4.86
CA LYS A 464 -30.50 4.68 -3.40
C LYS A 464 -29.23 4.27 -2.68
N SER A 465 -28.87 2.99 -2.75
CA SER A 465 -27.66 2.42 -2.11
C SER A 465 -26.36 3.05 -2.66
N THR A 466 -26.36 3.44 -3.94
CA THR A 466 -25.22 4.13 -4.56
C THR A 466 -25.02 5.52 -3.97
N LEU A 467 -26.08 6.26 -3.66
CA LEU A 467 -26.00 7.56 -2.99
C LEU A 467 -25.40 7.43 -1.59
N LEU A 468 -25.93 6.49 -0.78
CA LEU A 468 -25.42 6.22 0.57
C LEU A 468 -23.92 5.88 0.55
N ARG A 469 -23.53 4.95 -0.32
CA ARG A 469 -22.13 4.56 -0.50
C ARG A 469 -21.28 5.72 -1.02
N SER A 470 -21.79 6.55 -1.92
CA SER A 470 -21.06 7.72 -2.42
C SER A 470 -20.69 8.66 -1.27
N ILE A 471 -21.61 8.94 -0.37
CA ILE A 471 -21.36 9.78 0.80
C ILE A 471 -20.38 9.10 1.76
N GLY A 472 -20.54 7.80 2.04
CA GLY A 472 -19.66 7.04 2.91
C GLY A 472 -18.21 6.99 2.39
N VAL A 473 -18.02 6.62 1.12
CA VAL A 473 -16.70 6.49 0.50
C VAL A 473 -16.01 7.86 0.38
N ASN A 474 -16.74 8.92 0.04
CA ASN A 474 -16.17 10.28 0.01
C ASN A 474 -15.81 10.78 1.42
N SER A 475 -16.56 10.42 2.47
CA SER A 475 -16.17 10.70 3.85
C SER A 475 -14.85 10.02 4.24
N ILE A 476 -14.59 8.82 3.71
CA ILE A 476 -13.32 8.11 3.90
C ILE A 476 -12.19 8.79 3.11
N LEU A 477 -12.41 9.23 1.88
CA LEU A 477 -11.44 10.01 1.11
C LEU A 477 -11.10 11.32 1.83
N ALA A 478 -12.10 12.00 2.41
CA ALA A 478 -11.89 13.19 3.25
C ALA A 478 -10.94 12.91 4.42
N ARG A 479 -11.13 11.78 5.10
CA ARG A 479 -10.29 11.31 6.22
C ARG A 479 -8.85 11.03 5.81
N LEU A 480 -8.65 10.55 4.58
CA LEU A 480 -7.33 10.34 3.98
C LEU A 480 -6.60 11.68 3.71
N GLY A 481 -7.31 12.82 3.70
CA GLY A 481 -6.80 14.11 3.27
C GLY A 481 -6.87 14.30 1.74
N ALA A 482 -7.51 13.39 1.02
CA ALA A 482 -7.70 13.47 -0.42
C ALA A 482 -8.87 14.38 -0.80
N PRO A 483 -8.96 14.88 -2.05
CA PRO A 483 -10.17 15.48 -2.55
C PRO A 483 -11.29 14.44 -2.67
N VAL A 484 -12.52 14.90 -2.57
CA VAL A 484 -13.74 14.10 -2.68
C VAL A 484 -14.43 14.31 -4.02
N CYS A 485 -15.11 13.29 -4.51
CA CYS A 485 -15.83 13.32 -5.80
C CYS A 485 -17.11 14.16 -5.69
N SER A 486 -16.94 15.48 -5.57
CA SER A 486 -18.02 16.47 -5.47
C SER A 486 -17.49 17.86 -5.86
N SER A 487 -18.38 18.78 -6.24
CA SER A 487 -18.03 20.17 -6.51
C SER A 487 -17.88 21.01 -5.24
N SER A 488 -18.56 20.62 -4.15
CA SER A 488 -18.43 21.26 -2.84
C SER A 488 -18.76 20.25 -1.73
N TRP A 489 -18.00 20.29 -0.63
CA TRP A 489 -18.23 19.47 0.55
C TRP A 489 -17.92 20.27 1.80
N SER A 490 -18.86 20.31 2.76
CA SER A 490 -18.72 20.97 4.04
C SER A 490 -19.44 20.15 5.13
N GLY A 491 -18.83 19.97 6.28
CA GLY A 491 -19.40 19.21 7.38
C GLY A 491 -18.40 18.89 8.49
N ALA A 492 -18.70 17.89 9.32
CA ALA A 492 -17.81 17.40 10.37
C ALA A 492 -16.86 16.31 9.84
N SER A 493 -15.85 15.97 10.65
CA SER A 493 -15.15 14.68 10.50
C SER A 493 -15.99 13.58 11.15
N PHE A 494 -16.56 12.70 10.32
CA PHE A 494 -17.52 11.71 10.78
C PHE A 494 -16.88 10.42 11.27
N GLU A 495 -17.39 9.87 12.37
CA GLU A 495 -17.31 8.43 12.66
C GLU A 495 -18.40 7.74 11.85
N LEU A 496 -18.02 6.72 11.07
CA LEU A 496 -18.96 6.04 10.16
C LEU A 496 -19.46 4.74 10.77
N ALA A 497 -20.75 4.50 10.63
CA ALA A 497 -21.37 3.19 10.85
C ALA A 497 -22.32 2.87 9.69
N SER A 498 -22.47 1.60 9.36
CA SER A 498 -23.31 1.21 8.23
C SER A 498 -24.04 -0.13 8.47
N SER A 499 -25.18 -0.27 7.84
CA SER A 499 -25.89 -1.54 7.64
C SER A 499 -26.45 -1.53 6.22
N ILE A 500 -25.63 -1.99 5.24
CA ILE A 500 -25.98 -1.96 3.82
C ILE A 500 -26.08 -3.37 3.25
N ARG A 501 -25.11 -4.25 3.57
CA ARG A 501 -25.09 -5.63 3.12
C ARG A 501 -25.11 -6.56 4.33
N VAL A 502 -26.27 -7.11 4.63
CA VAL A 502 -26.38 -8.15 5.64
C VAL A 502 -26.30 -9.50 4.95
N GLN A 503 -25.47 -10.39 5.46
CA GLN A 503 -25.37 -11.78 5.01
C GLN A 503 -25.79 -12.69 6.15
N ASP A 504 -26.59 -13.71 5.83
CA ASP A 504 -26.85 -14.82 6.74
C ASP A 504 -25.55 -15.63 6.95
N SER A 505 -25.34 -16.06 8.17
CA SER A 505 -24.27 -16.99 8.50
C SER A 505 -24.87 -18.35 8.78
N LEU A 506 -24.91 -19.19 7.75
CA LEU A 506 -25.32 -20.59 7.91
C LEU A 506 -24.39 -21.35 8.88
N GLN A 507 -23.16 -20.91 9.04
CA GLN A 507 -22.19 -21.53 9.94
C GLN A 507 -22.50 -21.24 11.41
N ASP A 508 -23.04 -20.06 11.72
CA ASP A 508 -23.36 -19.65 13.10
C ASP A 508 -24.82 -19.96 13.47
N GLY A 509 -25.63 -20.52 12.56
CA GLY A 509 -27.04 -20.84 12.77
C GLY A 509 -27.91 -19.62 13.02
N VAL A 510 -27.47 -18.43 12.65
CA VAL A 510 -28.16 -17.16 12.83
C VAL A 510 -29.01 -16.87 11.59
N SER A 511 -30.30 -16.69 11.75
CA SER A 511 -31.19 -16.29 10.66
C SER A 511 -30.81 -14.88 10.17
N PHE A 512 -31.05 -14.60 8.88
CA PHE A 512 -30.83 -13.28 8.26
C PHE A 512 -31.40 -12.15 9.12
N PHE A 513 -32.63 -12.31 9.64
CA PHE A 513 -33.26 -11.30 10.49
C PHE A 513 -32.49 -11.05 11.80
N MET A 514 -32.02 -12.12 12.47
CA MET A 514 -31.23 -11.96 13.70
C MET A 514 -29.86 -11.34 13.44
N ALA A 515 -29.24 -11.66 12.33
CA ALA A 515 -27.99 -11.03 11.92
C ALA A 515 -28.17 -9.52 11.70
N GLU A 516 -29.29 -9.14 11.05
CA GLU A 516 -29.65 -7.74 10.81
C GLU A 516 -29.95 -6.98 12.14
N LEU A 517 -30.70 -7.59 13.06
CA LEU A 517 -30.95 -7.01 14.38
C LEU A 517 -29.68 -6.83 15.20
N ASN A 518 -28.79 -7.82 15.23
CA ASN A 518 -27.52 -7.73 15.94
C ASN A 518 -26.64 -6.59 15.39
N ARG A 519 -26.68 -6.41 14.09
CA ARG A 519 -25.94 -5.34 13.42
C ARG A 519 -26.50 -3.96 13.77
N LEU A 520 -27.81 -3.78 13.69
CA LEU A 520 -28.47 -2.54 14.09
C LEU A 520 -28.21 -2.21 15.57
N ARG A 521 -28.25 -3.22 16.43
CA ARG A 521 -27.89 -3.09 17.84
C ARG A 521 -26.46 -2.57 17.99
N SER A 522 -25.48 -3.16 17.29
CA SER A 522 -24.08 -2.72 17.34
C SER A 522 -23.93 -1.25 16.90
N VAL A 523 -24.67 -0.82 15.88
CA VAL A 523 -24.69 0.58 15.42
C VAL A 523 -25.27 1.51 16.51
N VAL A 524 -26.38 1.13 17.14
CA VAL A 524 -27.03 1.90 18.20
C VAL A 524 -26.15 1.97 19.45
N ASP A 525 -25.55 0.84 19.88
CA ASP A 525 -24.64 0.78 21.02
C ASP A 525 -23.41 1.69 20.80
N THR A 526 -22.86 1.69 19.59
CA THR A 526 -21.77 2.58 19.20
C THR A 526 -22.17 4.05 19.25
N ALA A 527 -23.37 4.38 18.74
CA ALA A 527 -23.91 5.73 18.78
C ALA A 527 -24.12 6.24 20.22
N GLN A 528 -24.66 5.38 21.08
CA GLN A 528 -24.85 5.68 22.49
C GLN A 528 -23.51 5.94 23.19
N ALA A 529 -22.52 5.09 22.96
CA ALA A 529 -21.20 5.25 23.55
C ALA A 529 -20.54 6.59 23.12
N GLN A 530 -20.63 6.94 21.84
CA GLN A 530 -20.08 8.21 21.32
C GLN A 530 -20.82 9.44 21.88
N ASN A 531 -22.12 9.36 22.10
CA ASN A 531 -22.88 10.44 22.70
C ASN A 531 -22.47 10.69 24.17
N HIS A 532 -22.24 9.62 24.95
CA HIS A 532 -21.83 9.74 26.35
C HIS A 532 -20.42 10.34 26.53
N ILE A 533 -19.52 10.08 25.61
CA ILE A 533 -18.12 10.60 25.66
C ILE A 533 -18.05 12.07 25.22
N GLY A 534 -19.16 12.64 24.71
CA GLY A 534 -19.18 14.01 24.16
C GLY A 534 -18.40 14.16 22.85
N GLY A 535 -18.20 13.05 22.15
CA GLY A 535 -17.15 12.88 21.21
C GLY A 535 -17.49 13.20 19.76
N ARG A 536 -17.37 12.21 18.91
CA ARG A 536 -17.34 12.34 17.46
C ARG A 536 -18.74 12.51 16.89
N GLN A 537 -18.85 13.27 15.79
CA GLN A 537 -20.10 13.30 15.03
C GLN A 537 -20.23 11.99 14.25
N MET A 538 -21.31 11.22 14.49
CA MET A 538 -21.56 9.99 13.75
C MET A 538 -22.38 10.25 12.50
N LEU A 539 -22.01 9.54 11.42
CA LEU A 539 -22.77 9.42 10.18
C LEU A 539 -23.12 7.94 9.99
N VAL A 540 -24.43 7.65 10.03
CA VAL A 540 -24.97 6.29 9.96
C VAL A 540 -25.62 6.07 8.60
N LEU A 541 -25.27 4.98 7.92
CA LEU A 541 -25.75 4.62 6.58
C LEU A 541 -26.53 3.32 6.66
N LEU A 542 -27.84 3.38 6.43
CA LEU A 542 -28.76 2.25 6.56
C LEU A 542 -29.46 2.00 5.22
N ASP A 543 -29.33 0.80 4.66
CA ASP A 543 -29.93 0.46 3.37
C ASP A 543 -30.97 -0.65 3.55
N GLU A 544 -32.24 -0.31 3.33
CA GLU A 544 -33.41 -1.23 3.35
C GLU A 544 -33.44 -2.15 4.57
N ILE A 545 -33.39 -1.59 5.78
CA ILE A 545 -33.27 -2.33 7.04
C ILE A 545 -34.54 -3.12 7.42
N LEU A 546 -34.35 -4.24 8.13
CA LEU A 546 -35.36 -5.14 8.69
C LEU A 546 -36.31 -5.74 7.64
N GLN A 547 -35.75 -6.23 6.51
CA GLN A 547 -36.56 -6.84 5.45
C GLN A 547 -37.16 -8.22 5.83
N GLY A 548 -36.66 -8.87 6.85
CA GLY A 548 -37.01 -10.24 7.21
C GLY A 548 -38.24 -10.40 8.11
N THR A 549 -39.06 -9.35 8.36
CA THR A 549 -40.23 -9.41 9.25
C THR A 549 -41.49 -8.82 8.63
N ASN A 550 -42.62 -8.96 9.34
CA ASN A 550 -43.94 -8.41 8.96
C ASN A 550 -43.87 -6.87 8.81
N SER A 551 -44.53 -6.32 7.81
CA SER A 551 -44.50 -4.89 7.44
C SER A 551 -44.74 -3.95 8.62
N ARG A 552 -45.78 -4.24 9.46
CA ARG A 552 -46.14 -3.39 10.59
C ARG A 552 -45.12 -3.43 11.72
N GLU A 553 -44.62 -4.62 12.05
CA GLU A 553 -43.55 -4.77 13.07
C GLU A 553 -42.25 -4.13 12.62
N ARG A 554 -41.91 -4.28 11.34
CA ARG A 554 -40.77 -3.61 10.71
C ARG A 554 -40.84 -2.11 10.87
N GLN A 555 -41.96 -1.48 10.51
CA GLN A 555 -42.15 -0.03 10.64
C GLN A 555 -41.90 0.47 12.05
N ILE A 556 -42.50 -0.18 13.06
CA ILE A 556 -42.33 0.18 14.47
C ILE A 556 -40.88 0.05 14.90
N ALA A 557 -40.20 -1.04 14.52
CA ALA A 557 -38.80 -1.29 14.88
C ALA A 557 -37.86 -0.28 14.21
N VAL A 558 -38.06 -0.02 12.91
CA VAL A 558 -37.26 0.94 12.17
C VAL A 558 -37.43 2.35 12.73
N GLU A 559 -38.67 2.77 12.98
CA GLU A 559 -38.96 4.08 13.58
C GLU A 559 -38.26 4.23 14.93
N HIS A 560 -38.29 3.23 15.78
CA HIS A 560 -37.64 3.25 17.09
C HIS A 560 -36.11 3.35 16.96
N VAL A 561 -35.50 2.62 16.02
CA VAL A 561 -34.04 2.68 15.76
C VAL A 561 -33.66 4.06 15.26
N LEU A 562 -34.39 4.63 14.29
CA LEU A 562 -34.12 5.95 13.73
C LEU A 562 -34.26 7.05 14.80
N ASP A 563 -35.33 7.02 15.60
CA ASP A 563 -35.54 7.95 16.72
C ASP A 563 -34.35 7.90 17.71
N LYS A 564 -33.87 6.71 18.08
CA LYS A 564 -32.74 6.53 18.98
C LYS A 564 -31.44 7.08 18.42
N LEU A 565 -31.17 6.82 17.15
CA LEU A 565 -29.96 7.34 16.50
C LEU A 565 -29.98 8.88 16.43
N VAL A 566 -31.12 9.48 16.13
CA VAL A 566 -31.29 10.93 16.12
C VAL A 566 -31.18 11.50 17.56
N GLU A 567 -31.78 10.84 18.56
CA GLU A 567 -31.64 11.23 19.97
C GLU A 567 -30.17 11.23 20.43
N TYR A 568 -29.37 10.29 19.96
CA TYR A 568 -27.91 10.24 20.22
C TYR A 568 -27.10 11.23 19.37
N GLY A 569 -27.75 12.09 18.59
CA GLY A 569 -27.13 13.14 17.81
C GLY A 569 -26.44 12.66 16.53
N CYS A 570 -26.80 11.50 16.03
CA CYS A 570 -26.30 10.98 14.74
C CYS A 570 -26.92 11.70 13.55
N ILE A 571 -26.17 11.80 12.47
CA ILE A 571 -26.71 12.05 11.14
C ILE A 571 -27.02 10.68 10.53
N VAL A 572 -28.25 10.50 10.05
CA VAL A 572 -28.70 9.22 9.52
C VAL A 572 -29.11 9.37 8.05
N LEU A 573 -28.54 8.56 7.18
CA LEU A 573 -29.00 8.40 5.81
C LEU A 573 -29.60 7.00 5.70
N THR A 574 -30.88 6.91 5.39
CA THR A 574 -31.53 5.60 5.25
C THR A 574 -32.30 5.51 3.93
N SER A 575 -32.24 4.34 3.31
CA SER A 575 -33.07 4.03 2.16
C SER A 575 -34.23 3.11 2.53
N THR A 576 -35.35 3.27 1.86
CA THR A 576 -36.51 2.38 1.98
C THR A 576 -37.30 2.32 0.68
N HIS A 577 -37.96 1.21 0.45
CA HIS A 577 -39.01 1.09 -0.56
C HIS A 577 -40.43 1.22 0.05
N ASP A 578 -40.50 1.37 1.39
CA ASP A 578 -41.78 1.50 2.13
C ASP A 578 -42.22 2.98 2.14
N LEU A 579 -43.24 3.28 1.36
CA LEU A 579 -43.83 4.62 1.25
C LEU A 579 -44.64 5.02 2.46
N GLU A 580 -45.19 4.06 3.24
CA GLU A 580 -45.94 4.35 4.46
C GLU A 580 -45.02 4.95 5.53
N MET A 581 -43.77 4.51 5.59
CA MET A 581 -42.77 5.09 6.48
C MET A 581 -42.50 6.55 6.13
N ALA A 582 -42.43 6.90 4.85
CA ALA A 582 -42.28 8.27 4.41
C ALA A 582 -43.48 9.16 4.71
N GLY A 583 -44.68 8.58 4.87
CA GLY A 583 -45.91 9.25 5.30
C GLY A 583 -46.05 9.44 6.81
N ASN A 584 -45.21 8.78 7.64
CA ASN A 584 -45.30 8.85 9.09
C ASN A 584 -44.94 10.25 9.61
N VAL A 585 -45.82 10.86 10.39
CA VAL A 585 -45.68 12.23 10.93
C VAL A 585 -44.42 12.39 11.78
N ARG A 586 -44.03 11.39 12.58
CA ARG A 586 -42.82 11.45 13.41
C ARG A 586 -41.56 11.53 12.51
N ILE A 587 -41.49 10.65 11.51
CA ILE A 587 -40.36 10.64 10.57
C ILE A 587 -40.29 11.95 9.79
N GLN A 588 -41.43 12.49 9.33
CA GLN A 588 -41.44 13.78 8.59
C GLN A 588 -40.94 14.96 9.43
N ASN A 589 -41.08 14.92 10.75
CA ASN A 589 -40.59 15.97 11.63
C ASN A 589 -39.05 15.98 11.75
N ILE A 590 -38.38 14.83 11.67
CA ILE A 590 -36.95 14.68 11.84
C ILE A 590 -36.21 14.41 10.52
N ALA A 591 -36.95 14.11 9.44
CA ALA A 591 -36.42 13.68 8.17
C ALA A 591 -36.61 14.71 7.05
N GLN A 592 -35.61 14.78 6.19
CA GLN A 592 -35.77 15.25 4.84
C GLN A 592 -36.06 14.04 3.94
N VAL A 593 -37.21 14.04 3.27
CA VAL A 593 -37.61 12.95 2.38
C VAL A 593 -37.24 13.29 0.94
N VAL A 594 -36.58 12.35 0.29
CA VAL A 594 -36.18 12.46 -1.11
C VAL A 594 -36.47 11.15 -1.85
N HIS A 595 -36.54 11.19 -3.15
CA HIS A 595 -36.79 10.00 -3.94
C HIS A 595 -35.99 9.94 -5.23
N PHE A 596 -35.75 8.72 -5.69
CA PHE A 596 -35.32 8.41 -7.05
C PHE A 596 -36.50 7.85 -7.82
N ARG A 597 -36.55 8.12 -9.11
CA ARG A 597 -37.64 7.69 -9.98
C ARG A 597 -37.14 6.94 -11.19
N GLU A 598 -37.97 6.05 -11.68
CA GLU A 598 -37.90 5.46 -13.00
C GLU A 598 -38.75 6.23 -14.00
N HIS A 599 -38.36 6.17 -15.25
CA HIS A 599 -39.15 6.61 -16.38
C HIS A 599 -39.14 5.53 -17.47
N PHE A 600 -40.20 5.55 -18.30
CA PHE A 600 -40.36 4.59 -19.38
C PHE A 600 -40.11 5.27 -20.71
N GLU A 601 -39.20 4.74 -21.48
CA GLU A 601 -38.91 5.16 -22.86
C GLU A 601 -39.43 4.12 -23.84
N GLU A 602 -40.01 4.54 -24.92
CA GLU A 602 -40.39 3.65 -26.02
C GLU A 602 -39.26 3.60 -27.05
N ILE A 603 -38.59 2.45 -27.16
CA ILE A 603 -37.50 2.20 -28.09
C ILE A 603 -37.91 1.03 -28.99
N ASN A 604 -38.02 1.28 -30.30
CA ASN A 604 -38.40 0.26 -31.30
C ASN A 604 -39.74 -0.44 -30.99
N GLY A 605 -40.74 0.30 -30.49
CA GLY A 605 -42.06 -0.25 -30.15
C GLY A 605 -42.11 -1.07 -28.87
N LYS A 606 -41.02 -1.07 -28.08
CA LYS A 606 -40.95 -1.69 -26.76
C LYS A 606 -40.75 -0.64 -25.68
N GLN A 607 -41.54 -0.68 -24.64
CA GLN A 607 -41.31 0.15 -23.46
C GLN A 607 -40.14 -0.45 -22.68
N ILE A 608 -39.12 0.40 -22.42
CA ILE A 608 -37.94 0.06 -21.63
C ILE A 608 -37.93 0.96 -20.42
N MET A 609 -37.80 0.37 -19.21
CA MET A 609 -37.64 1.13 -17.97
C MET A 609 -36.21 1.64 -17.87
N ARG A 610 -36.06 2.94 -17.64
CA ARG A 610 -34.78 3.60 -17.38
C ARG A 610 -34.80 4.37 -16.08
N PHE A 611 -33.62 4.56 -15.51
CA PHE A 611 -33.40 5.34 -14.30
C PHE A 611 -32.58 6.58 -14.67
N ASP A 612 -33.01 7.75 -14.19
CA ASP A 612 -32.24 9.00 -14.35
C ASP A 612 -31.13 9.12 -13.30
N TYR A 613 -31.23 8.33 -12.21
CA TYR A 613 -30.31 8.37 -11.05
C TYR A 613 -30.22 9.76 -10.39
N ILE A 614 -31.20 10.63 -10.62
CA ILE A 614 -31.29 11.97 -10.06
C ILE A 614 -32.20 11.95 -8.84
N MET A 615 -31.73 12.55 -7.74
CA MET A 615 -32.48 12.70 -6.51
C MET A 615 -33.46 13.86 -6.61
N HIS A 616 -34.73 13.61 -6.26
CA HIS A 616 -35.81 14.58 -6.23
C HIS A 616 -36.32 14.76 -4.81
N ALA A 617 -36.84 15.97 -4.49
CA ALA A 617 -37.44 16.25 -3.19
C ALA A 617 -38.83 15.58 -3.05
N GLY A 618 -39.18 15.17 -1.81
CA GLY A 618 -40.46 14.57 -1.47
C GLY A 618 -40.53 13.06 -1.71
N VAL A 619 -41.74 12.51 -1.64
CA VAL A 619 -42.02 11.08 -1.82
C VAL A 619 -42.27 10.77 -3.29
N THR A 620 -41.89 9.58 -3.75
CA THR A 620 -42.15 9.15 -5.14
C THR A 620 -43.66 9.18 -5.46
N PRO A 621 -44.07 9.77 -6.57
CA PRO A 621 -45.49 9.95 -6.88
C PRO A 621 -46.18 8.70 -7.41
N THR A 622 -45.44 7.64 -7.78
CA THR A 622 -46.01 6.45 -8.45
C THR A 622 -45.34 5.15 -8.01
N THR A 623 -46.17 4.11 -7.85
CA THR A 623 -45.74 2.69 -7.75
C THR A 623 -45.90 2.05 -9.13
N ASN A 624 -44.76 1.74 -9.79
CA ASN A 624 -44.78 1.22 -11.17
C ASN A 624 -44.82 -0.33 -11.25
N ALA A 625 -45.10 -1.02 -10.14
CA ALA A 625 -45.13 -2.48 -10.11
C ALA A 625 -46.09 -3.13 -11.12
N LEU A 626 -47.28 -2.54 -11.30
CA LEU A 626 -48.28 -3.01 -12.27
C LEU A 626 -47.76 -2.88 -13.72
N LYS A 627 -47.09 -1.78 -14.00
CA LYS A 627 -46.51 -1.52 -15.34
C LYS A 627 -45.35 -2.45 -15.67
N LEU A 628 -44.57 -2.82 -14.65
CA LEU A 628 -43.55 -3.86 -14.80
C LEU A 628 -44.12 -5.23 -15.10
N LEU A 629 -45.24 -5.60 -14.47
CA LEU A 629 -45.95 -6.86 -14.76
C LEU A 629 -46.45 -6.88 -16.22
N GLU A 630 -46.96 -5.77 -16.72
CA GLU A 630 -47.38 -5.66 -18.13
C GLU A 630 -46.18 -5.83 -19.09
N MET A 631 -45.05 -5.23 -18.76
CA MET A 631 -43.83 -5.33 -19.60
C MET A 631 -43.26 -6.76 -19.71
N VAL A 632 -43.39 -7.58 -18.67
CA VAL A 632 -43.00 -9.00 -18.69
C VAL A 632 -44.10 -9.91 -19.23
N GLY A 633 -45.20 -9.34 -19.75
CA GLY A 633 -46.29 -10.12 -20.37
C GLY A 633 -47.30 -10.73 -19.40
N LEU A 634 -47.22 -10.40 -18.12
CA LEU A 634 -48.21 -10.80 -17.12
C LEU A 634 -49.34 -9.77 -17.12
N ARG A 635 -50.50 -10.14 -17.75
CA ARG A 635 -51.68 -9.27 -17.75
C ARG A 635 -52.20 -9.14 -16.33
N THR A 636 -52.30 -7.92 -15.80
CA THR A 636 -53.06 -7.62 -14.60
C THR A 636 -54.55 -7.76 -14.91
N PRO A 637 -55.37 -8.42 -14.04
CA PRO A 637 -56.81 -8.37 -14.20
C PRO A 637 -57.26 -6.92 -14.05
N THR A 638 -57.93 -6.39 -15.07
CA THR A 638 -58.63 -5.11 -15.01
C THR A 638 -59.61 -5.14 -13.84
N VAL A 639 -59.32 -4.39 -12.78
CA VAL A 639 -60.30 -4.10 -11.75
C VAL A 639 -61.34 -3.20 -12.42
N GLU A 640 -62.44 -3.81 -12.90
CA GLU A 640 -63.61 -3.07 -13.30
C GLU A 640 -64.07 -2.25 -12.09
N SER A 641 -63.94 -0.95 -12.15
CA SER A 641 -64.60 -0.04 -11.22
C SER A 641 -66.09 -0.20 -11.44
N LYS A 642 -66.79 -0.84 -10.49
CA LYS A 642 -68.25 -0.79 -10.43
C LYS A 642 -68.66 0.68 -10.31
N PRO A 643 -69.54 1.17 -11.19
CA PRO A 643 -70.15 2.48 -11.01
C PRO A 643 -71.16 2.42 -9.89
N ASN A 644 -71.01 3.26 -8.89
CA ASN A 644 -72.12 3.68 -8.01
C ASN A 644 -72.56 5.08 -8.37
#